data_c99a810e6bfc9c40f8d659d2672b5173
#
_entry.id   c99a810e6bfc9c40f8d659d2672b5173
#
_cell.length_a   1.000
_cell.length_b   1.000
_cell.length_c   1.000
_cell.angle_alpha   90.00
_cell.angle_beta   90.00
_cell.angle_gamma   90.00
#
_symmetry.space_group_name_H-M   'P 1'
#
loop_
_entity.id
_entity.type
_entity.pdbx_description
1 polymer ?
#
loop_
_entity_poly.entity_id
_entity_poly.type
_entity_poly.pdbx_seq_one_letter_code
_entity_poly.pdbx_strand_id
1 'polypeptide(L)'
;MLSSMKIKILWLAMLAFSMGAYADEGMWMLSRIDGKTSETMKSLGLQMGPRDLYDTEGGSLKDAVVDFGDFCSGVVVSPDGLVFTNHHCGYGAIQALSTPEDDILTNGFVAHKHSEERPVEGLFVKFLVRTEECTSRVMTALDSIYRANPQEEPRHIDLHKADSICQAIEREYAKANPTLQCQVKSYYGGNAYYVSLYRVYRDVRLVFTATETLGKFGGDTDNWMWPRQTCDFSVFRVYAKADGTPSEYSENNVPLKTTRYAQVSTEGYRPGDYCMTVGYPGSTSRYLSSWGISERVNDRNVSTIQVRGRKQEVWKKFMDADRAVGIKYASKWASSSNYWKNSIGMNKAIADLDVIGQKQQLEKNIQDWYSADDGLKRRFGEMFSKLETAYAARRQSVHAQGFFNETFMRGIEIYRVARALNMLPQDAGSDQVTATKESLKRFFKDYDARLDEATMAALLENYRQQVPDKKFHPACYQVIDSLYQGNCAAYARDLYARTICLDTTCIDRLLADSTLRESDPALVYADGLPDMMQQMVGAQRENNNIINYNERLLTQALLEMEQDEPHYSDANFTMRLSYGFIQDYTSQGTHFDYYTNAKSLLDKAAKQDEIEDYRLEDDIVNLLKKGQWGRYADKQTGDLHLCFLSNNDITGGNSGSPMFNGKGELIGLAFDGNWEAMSGDISFDSSLQRCIGVDIRFVLFVIEHWGHADNLIRELGLK
;
A
#
# COMPACT_ATOMS: atom_id res chain seq x y z
N MET A 1 5.24 34.91 52.68
CA MET A 1 4.10 34.45 51.86
C MET A 1 4.21 34.78 50.36
N LEU A 2 4.78 35.87 49.95
CA LEU A 2 4.93 36.27 48.54
C LEU A 2 5.97 35.44 47.72
N SER A 3 6.98 34.86 48.38
CA SER A 3 8.00 34.02 47.72
C SER A 3 7.48 32.63 47.33
N SER A 4 6.60 32.02 48.15
CA SER A 4 6.01 30.70 47.91
C SER A 4 4.97 30.69 46.78
N MET A 5 4.31 31.85 46.55
CA MET A 5 3.31 32.01 45.48
C MET A 5 3.95 32.17 44.11
N LYS A 6 5.10 32.87 44.01
CA LYS A 6 5.86 33.01 42.76
C LYS A 6 6.46 31.67 42.29
N ILE A 7 6.92 30.82 43.20
CA ILE A 7 7.45 29.49 42.89
C ILE A 7 6.32 28.56 42.42
N LYS A 8 5.15 28.60 43.03
CA LYS A 8 3.98 27.80 42.56
C LYS A 8 3.46 28.24 41.21
N ILE A 9 3.49 29.54 40.86
CA ILE A 9 3.12 30.05 39.54
C ILE A 9 4.16 29.65 38.51
N LEU A 10 5.46 29.61 38.84
CA LEU A 10 6.51 29.14 37.94
C LEU A 10 6.42 27.61 37.68
N TRP A 11 6.03 26.83 38.69
CA TRP A 11 5.78 25.38 38.50
C TRP A 11 4.48 25.10 37.75
N LEU A 12 3.42 25.88 37.90
CA LEU A 12 2.23 25.77 37.06
C LEU A 12 2.50 26.22 35.62
N ALA A 13 3.35 27.23 35.42
CA ALA A 13 3.76 27.65 34.04
C ALA A 13 4.69 26.63 33.37
N MET A 14 5.56 25.91 34.13
CA MET A 14 6.35 24.81 33.59
C MET A 14 5.53 23.54 33.31
N LEU A 15 4.46 23.29 34.10
CA LEU A 15 3.53 22.20 33.81
C LEU A 15 2.60 22.49 32.63
N ALA A 16 2.33 23.77 32.32
CA ALA A 16 1.56 24.17 31.14
C ALA A 16 2.38 24.15 29.83
N PHE A 17 3.74 24.06 29.91
CA PHE A 17 4.64 23.97 28.76
C PHE A 17 5.06 22.56 28.38
N SER A 18 4.58 21.52 29.08
CA SER A 18 4.82 20.12 28.75
C SER A 18 3.59 19.39 28.19
N MET A 19 2.63 20.08 27.63
CA MET A 19 1.73 19.47 26.63
C MET A 19 2.59 19.33 25.38
N GLY A 20 3.33 18.23 25.29
CA GLY A 20 3.99 17.85 24.05
C GLY A 20 2.95 17.91 22.94
N ALA A 21 3.23 18.66 21.90
CA ALA A 21 2.40 18.64 20.71
C ALA A 21 2.52 17.24 20.11
N TYR A 22 1.52 16.39 20.34
CA TYR A 22 1.44 15.09 19.71
C TYR A 22 0.81 15.28 18.33
N ALA A 23 1.31 14.53 17.32
CA ALA A 23 0.60 14.40 16.07
C ALA A 23 -0.73 13.72 16.34
N ASP A 24 -1.80 14.21 15.73
CA ASP A 24 -3.08 13.53 15.78
C ASP A 24 -3.03 12.25 14.95
N GLU A 25 -3.56 11.18 15.49
CA GLU A 25 -3.87 9.98 14.73
C GLU A 25 -4.89 10.32 13.64
N GLY A 26 -4.68 9.81 12.43
CA GLY A 26 -5.70 9.83 11.41
C GLY A 26 -5.26 10.33 10.04
N MET A 27 -5.95 9.77 9.06
CA MET A 27 -5.86 10.12 7.63
C MET A 27 -7.16 10.82 7.24
N TRP A 28 -7.16 12.15 7.38
CA TRP A 28 -8.33 13.01 7.31
C TRP A 28 -8.81 13.23 5.88
N MET A 29 -10.11 13.26 5.65
CA MET A 29 -10.69 13.65 4.38
C MET A 29 -10.50 15.17 4.19
N LEU A 30 -9.83 15.61 3.10
CA LEU A 30 -9.58 17.04 2.85
C LEU A 30 -10.88 17.85 2.78
N SER A 31 -11.94 17.27 2.22
CA SER A 31 -13.26 17.91 2.13
C SER A 31 -13.98 18.11 3.48
N ARG A 32 -13.43 17.55 4.56
CA ARG A 32 -13.99 17.61 5.92
C ARG A 32 -13.04 18.26 6.93
N ILE A 33 -11.95 18.87 6.48
CA ILE A 33 -11.04 19.64 7.33
C ILE A 33 -11.64 21.02 7.57
N ASP A 34 -12.42 21.11 8.64
CA ASP A 34 -13.08 22.33 9.09
C ASP A 34 -13.07 22.40 10.64
N GLY A 35 -13.64 23.44 11.21
CA GLY A 35 -13.84 23.59 12.67
C GLY A 35 -12.61 23.20 13.48
N LYS A 36 -12.80 22.29 14.44
CA LYS A 36 -11.79 21.86 15.44
C LYS A 36 -10.51 21.32 14.78
N THR A 37 -10.63 20.47 13.74
CA THR A 37 -9.45 19.91 13.05
C THR A 37 -8.61 21.02 12.40
N SER A 38 -9.25 21.97 11.69
CA SER A 38 -8.56 23.09 11.08
C SER A 38 -7.90 24.02 12.12
N GLU A 39 -8.55 24.25 13.25
CA GLU A 39 -8.00 25.04 14.35
C GLU A 39 -6.78 24.35 14.98
N THR A 40 -6.86 23.04 15.20
CA THR A 40 -5.74 22.24 15.70
C THR A 40 -4.55 22.34 14.73
N MET A 41 -4.74 22.07 13.44
CA MET A 41 -3.66 22.15 12.45
C MET A 41 -3.00 23.54 12.42
N LYS A 42 -3.80 24.63 12.51
CA LYS A 42 -3.28 25.99 12.56
C LYS A 42 -2.47 26.26 13.83
N SER A 43 -2.94 25.76 14.98
CA SER A 43 -2.21 25.90 16.26
C SER A 43 -0.86 25.20 16.24
N LEU A 44 -0.73 24.13 15.42
CA LEU A 44 0.48 23.35 15.22
C LEU A 44 1.42 23.93 14.15
N GLY A 45 0.99 24.91 13.35
CA GLY A 45 1.86 25.61 12.40
C GLY A 45 1.36 25.68 10.96
N LEU A 46 0.17 25.16 10.65
CA LEU A 46 -0.43 25.31 9.33
C LEU A 46 -0.78 26.79 9.07
N GLN A 47 -0.30 27.35 7.95
CA GLN A 47 -0.55 28.72 7.54
C GLN A 47 -1.62 28.83 6.44
N MET A 48 -2.21 27.70 6.03
CA MET A 48 -3.24 27.62 4.99
C MET A 48 -4.64 27.56 5.60
N GLY A 49 -5.63 28.08 4.87
CA GLY A 49 -7.03 27.92 5.21
C GLY A 49 -7.65 26.64 4.63
N PRO A 50 -8.85 26.23 5.08
CA PRO A 50 -9.53 25.05 4.54
C PRO A 50 -9.73 25.09 3.02
N ARG A 51 -10.01 26.25 2.43
CA ARG A 51 -10.16 26.42 0.98
C ARG A 51 -8.84 26.32 0.22
N ASP A 52 -7.71 26.66 0.87
CA ASP A 52 -6.40 26.47 0.26
C ASP A 52 -6.03 24.98 0.17
N LEU A 53 -6.58 24.15 1.06
CA LEU A 53 -6.41 22.68 1.07
C LEU A 53 -7.38 22.02 0.10
N TYR A 54 -8.67 22.39 0.16
CA TYR A 54 -9.72 21.79 -0.65
C TYR A 54 -10.75 22.84 -1.10
N ASP A 55 -10.88 23.01 -2.43
CA ASP A 55 -11.93 23.80 -3.06
C ASP A 55 -12.50 23.06 -4.26
N THR A 56 -13.83 23.07 -4.42
CA THR A 56 -14.52 22.42 -5.55
C THR A 56 -14.39 23.19 -6.85
N GLU A 57 -14.14 24.48 -6.77
CA GLU A 57 -13.91 25.34 -7.94
C GLU A 57 -12.49 25.23 -8.49
N GLY A 58 -11.60 24.53 -7.76
CA GLY A 58 -10.20 24.34 -8.13
C GLY A 58 -9.25 25.39 -7.57
N GLY A 59 -7.95 25.24 -7.84
CA GLY A 59 -6.88 26.12 -7.37
C GLY A 59 -6.41 25.85 -5.93
N SER A 60 -6.90 24.81 -5.29
CA SER A 60 -6.48 24.36 -3.96
C SER A 60 -5.36 23.30 -4.02
N LEU A 61 -4.80 22.94 -2.86
CA LEU A 61 -3.70 21.98 -2.77
C LEU A 61 -4.07 20.59 -3.35
N LYS A 62 -5.36 20.17 -3.21
CA LYS A 62 -5.85 18.91 -3.79
C LYS A 62 -5.57 18.79 -5.30
N ASP A 63 -5.54 19.90 -6.03
CA ASP A 63 -5.36 19.92 -7.49
C ASP A 63 -3.89 19.67 -7.89
N ALA A 64 -2.96 19.77 -6.93
CA ALA A 64 -1.56 19.42 -7.12
C ALA A 64 -1.25 17.94 -6.78
N VAL A 65 -2.15 17.22 -6.11
CA VAL A 65 -1.92 15.83 -5.66
C VAL A 65 -2.71 14.87 -6.54
N VAL A 66 -2.06 13.83 -7.03
CA VAL A 66 -2.65 12.87 -7.96
C VAL A 66 -2.61 11.45 -7.41
N ASP A 67 -3.63 10.69 -7.77
CA ASP A 67 -3.60 9.23 -7.73
C ASP A 67 -2.75 8.75 -8.92
N PHE A 68 -1.68 8.03 -8.63
CA PHE A 68 -0.74 7.52 -9.60
C PHE A 68 -1.01 6.03 -9.87
N GLY A 69 -1.82 5.76 -10.87
CA GLY A 69 -2.07 4.42 -11.39
C GLY A 69 -2.94 3.50 -10.52
N ASP A 70 -3.71 4.01 -9.55
CA ASP A 70 -4.49 3.23 -8.56
C ASP A 70 -3.63 2.41 -7.56
N PHE A 71 -2.35 2.78 -7.36
CA PHE A 71 -1.47 2.07 -6.43
C PHE A 71 -0.51 2.96 -5.64
N CYS A 72 -0.22 4.17 -6.11
CA CYS A 72 0.65 5.16 -5.47
C CYS A 72 0.03 6.56 -5.52
N SER A 73 0.72 7.49 -4.91
CA SER A 73 0.44 8.93 -4.97
C SER A 73 1.50 9.66 -5.79
N GLY A 74 1.21 10.87 -6.22
CA GLY A 74 2.17 11.76 -6.87
C GLY A 74 1.81 13.22 -6.66
N VAL A 75 2.72 14.11 -7.03
CA VAL A 75 2.53 15.55 -6.90
C VAL A 75 2.94 16.28 -8.17
N VAL A 76 2.08 17.14 -8.66
CA VAL A 76 2.37 18.06 -9.75
C VAL A 76 3.23 19.21 -9.21
N VAL A 77 4.40 19.44 -9.83
CA VAL A 77 5.42 20.40 -9.35
C VAL A 77 5.71 21.53 -10.33
N SER A 78 5.01 21.57 -11.47
CA SER A 78 5.20 22.62 -12.47
C SER A 78 3.87 23.01 -13.16
N PRO A 79 3.80 24.18 -13.79
CA PRO A 79 2.64 24.57 -14.59
C PRO A 79 2.44 23.72 -15.84
N ASP A 80 3.44 22.93 -16.22
CA ASP A 80 3.47 22.09 -17.43
C ASP A 80 3.29 20.59 -17.12
N GLY A 81 2.58 20.28 -16.02
CA GLY A 81 2.15 18.93 -15.69
C GLY A 81 3.26 17.97 -15.29
N LEU A 82 4.41 18.47 -14.80
CA LEU A 82 5.49 17.63 -14.27
C LEU A 82 5.05 17.01 -12.93
N VAL A 83 5.17 15.70 -12.80
CA VAL A 83 4.74 14.92 -11.64
C VAL A 83 5.93 14.23 -10.98
N PHE A 84 6.12 14.46 -9.68
CA PHE A 84 7.03 13.68 -8.87
C PHE A 84 6.29 12.55 -8.16
N THR A 85 6.89 11.37 -8.14
CA THR A 85 6.48 10.20 -7.36
C THR A 85 7.72 9.42 -6.93
N ASN A 86 7.57 8.29 -6.24
CA ASN A 86 8.71 7.47 -5.88
C ASN A 86 9.29 6.67 -7.06
N HIS A 87 10.55 6.28 -6.94
CA HIS A 87 11.20 5.36 -7.87
C HIS A 87 10.50 4.01 -7.89
N HIS A 88 10.18 3.45 -6.71
CA HIS A 88 9.48 2.17 -6.63
C HIS A 88 8.05 2.24 -7.20
N CYS A 89 7.39 3.39 -7.18
CA CYS A 89 6.10 3.60 -7.87
C CYS A 89 6.27 3.60 -9.40
N GLY A 90 7.33 4.21 -9.90
CA GLY A 90 7.69 4.24 -11.32
C GLY A 90 8.34 2.95 -11.84
N TYR A 91 8.76 2.04 -10.94
CA TYR A 91 9.62 0.91 -11.27
C TYR A 91 9.08 0.04 -12.42
N GLY A 92 7.81 -0.34 -12.36
CA GLY A 92 7.19 -1.14 -13.42
C GLY A 92 7.14 -0.44 -14.78
N ALA A 93 6.90 0.87 -14.79
CA ALA A 93 6.91 1.70 -15.99
C ALA A 93 8.34 1.81 -16.58
N ILE A 94 9.33 2.07 -15.72
CA ILE A 94 10.75 2.18 -16.10
C ILE A 94 11.23 0.83 -16.65
N GLN A 95 10.91 -0.28 -15.98
CA GLN A 95 11.24 -1.64 -16.43
C GLN A 95 10.62 -1.98 -17.79
N ALA A 96 9.36 -1.58 -18.03
CA ALA A 96 8.67 -1.83 -19.30
C ALA A 96 9.31 -1.06 -20.46
N LEU A 97 9.94 0.08 -20.19
CA LEU A 97 10.65 0.90 -21.18
C LEU A 97 12.12 0.47 -21.38
N SER A 98 12.66 -0.36 -20.47
CA SER A 98 14.05 -0.85 -20.56
C SER A 98 14.19 -1.99 -21.57
N THR A 99 15.30 -1.96 -22.33
CA THR A 99 15.73 -3.06 -23.19
C THR A 99 17.18 -3.39 -22.90
N PRO A 100 17.72 -4.55 -23.35
CA PRO A 100 19.13 -4.87 -23.18
C PRO A 100 20.08 -3.84 -23.82
N GLU A 101 19.65 -3.16 -24.89
CA GLU A 101 20.42 -2.16 -25.60
C GLU A 101 20.27 -0.75 -25.01
N ASP A 102 19.19 -0.52 -24.26
CA ASP A 102 18.86 0.75 -23.61
C ASP A 102 18.26 0.48 -22.21
N ASP A 103 19.12 0.03 -21.31
CA ASP A 103 18.76 -0.35 -19.94
C ASP A 103 18.63 0.89 -19.04
N ILE A 104 17.49 1.57 -19.16
CA ILE A 104 17.17 2.77 -18.38
C ILE A 104 16.81 2.44 -16.92
N LEU A 105 16.46 1.19 -16.61
CA LEU A 105 16.24 0.78 -15.22
C LEU A 105 17.54 0.79 -14.45
N THR A 106 18.58 0.13 -14.97
CA THR A 106 19.89 0.07 -14.31
C THR A 106 20.63 1.41 -14.37
N ASN A 107 20.63 2.07 -15.55
CA ASN A 107 21.49 3.22 -15.82
C ASN A 107 20.83 4.58 -15.55
N GLY A 108 19.53 4.61 -15.26
CA GLY A 108 18.75 5.83 -15.18
C GLY A 108 18.37 6.41 -16.55
N PHE A 109 17.56 7.46 -16.52
CA PHE A 109 17.09 8.14 -17.74
C PHE A 109 16.86 9.62 -17.46
N VAL A 110 17.22 10.47 -18.43
CA VAL A 110 17.04 11.93 -18.39
C VAL A 110 16.55 12.43 -19.75
N ALA A 111 15.36 13.06 -19.78
CA ALA A 111 14.88 13.81 -20.94
C ALA A 111 15.26 15.28 -20.82
N HIS A 112 16.04 15.79 -21.75
CA HIS A 112 16.44 17.20 -21.79
C HIS A 112 15.47 18.08 -22.58
N LYS A 113 14.51 17.47 -23.27
CA LYS A 113 13.43 18.15 -24.03
C LYS A 113 12.19 17.23 -24.12
N HIS A 114 11.01 17.81 -24.31
CA HIS A 114 9.75 17.09 -24.36
C HIS A 114 9.71 15.95 -25.40
N SER A 115 10.43 16.09 -26.52
CA SER A 115 10.48 15.05 -27.56
C SER A 115 11.29 13.80 -27.17
N GLU A 116 11.98 13.82 -26.06
CA GLU A 116 12.74 12.68 -25.49
C GLU A 116 11.94 11.96 -24.41
N GLU A 117 10.88 12.58 -23.88
CA GLU A 117 10.02 11.99 -22.86
C GLU A 117 9.32 10.74 -23.39
N ARG A 118 9.36 9.63 -22.66
CA ARG A 118 8.92 8.32 -23.12
C ARG A 118 7.50 7.99 -22.65
N PRO A 119 6.55 7.77 -23.56
CA PRO A 119 5.20 7.37 -23.20
C PRO A 119 5.18 6.00 -22.53
N VAL A 120 4.40 5.88 -21.45
CA VAL A 120 4.23 4.64 -20.69
C VAL A 120 2.86 4.05 -21.00
N GLU A 121 2.83 2.91 -21.67
CA GLU A 121 1.59 2.22 -22.01
C GLU A 121 0.85 1.75 -20.76
N GLY A 122 -0.45 2.05 -20.68
CA GLY A 122 -1.33 1.64 -19.59
C GLY A 122 -1.21 2.46 -18.30
N LEU A 123 -0.20 3.33 -18.15
CA LEU A 123 -0.10 4.22 -17.00
C LEU A 123 -1.08 5.39 -17.14
N PHE A 124 -1.70 5.76 -16.02
CA PHE A 124 -2.59 6.92 -15.95
C PHE A 124 -2.41 7.65 -14.61
N VAL A 125 -2.87 8.89 -14.56
CA VAL A 125 -3.01 9.66 -13.33
C VAL A 125 -4.42 10.21 -13.20
N LYS A 126 -4.91 10.30 -11.95
CA LYS A 126 -6.23 10.86 -11.66
C LYS A 126 -6.10 12.11 -10.80
N PHE A 127 -6.81 13.14 -11.19
CA PHE A 127 -6.99 14.37 -10.43
C PHE A 127 -8.36 14.36 -9.77
N LEU A 128 -8.42 14.52 -8.46
CA LEU A 128 -9.69 14.65 -7.73
C LEU A 128 -10.34 16.00 -8.09
N VAL A 129 -11.52 15.94 -8.70
CA VAL A 129 -12.34 17.14 -8.99
C VAL A 129 -13.09 17.53 -7.73
N ARG A 130 -13.93 16.62 -7.19
CA ARG A 130 -14.67 16.83 -5.95
C ARG A 130 -15.16 15.52 -5.35
N THR A 131 -15.52 15.59 -4.07
CA THR A 131 -16.15 14.50 -3.32
C THR A 131 -17.48 14.98 -2.77
N GLU A 132 -18.55 14.19 -2.93
CA GLU A 132 -19.91 14.50 -2.49
C GLU A 132 -20.45 13.37 -1.62
N GLU A 133 -21.20 13.72 -0.56
CA GLU A 133 -21.82 12.73 0.30
C GLU A 133 -23.07 12.13 -0.37
N CYS A 134 -23.18 10.80 -0.35
CA CYS A 134 -24.35 10.06 -0.89
C CYS A 134 -24.91 9.03 0.10
N THR A 135 -24.57 9.15 1.39
CA THR A 135 -24.98 8.24 2.48
C THR A 135 -26.46 7.96 2.51
N SER A 136 -27.30 9.02 2.51
CA SER A 136 -28.76 8.87 2.57
C SER A 136 -29.34 8.10 1.39
N ARG A 137 -28.75 8.24 0.20
CA ARG A 137 -29.17 7.51 -1.01
C ARG A 137 -28.89 6.01 -0.87
N VAL A 138 -27.68 5.65 -0.43
CA VAL A 138 -27.30 4.25 -0.22
C VAL A 138 -28.16 3.61 0.86
N MET A 139 -28.33 4.29 2.01
CA MET A 139 -29.08 3.77 3.14
C MET A 139 -30.57 3.60 2.80
N THR A 140 -31.21 4.57 2.12
CA THR A 140 -32.60 4.47 1.68
C THR A 140 -32.81 3.30 0.70
N ALA A 141 -31.87 3.09 -0.22
CA ALA A 141 -31.94 1.96 -1.16
C ALA A 141 -31.79 0.61 -0.45
N LEU A 142 -30.85 0.49 0.51
CA LEU A 142 -30.70 -0.70 1.35
C LEU A 142 -31.97 -0.98 2.15
N ASP A 143 -32.54 0.01 2.83
CA ASP A 143 -33.80 -0.12 3.58
C ASP A 143 -34.95 -0.59 2.70
N SER A 144 -35.02 -0.09 1.47
CA SER A 144 -36.06 -0.50 0.51
C SER A 144 -35.94 -1.98 0.13
N ILE A 145 -34.69 -2.47 -0.08
CA ILE A 145 -34.43 -3.88 -0.38
C ILE A 145 -34.84 -4.76 0.80
N TYR A 146 -34.49 -4.38 2.04
CA TYR A 146 -34.85 -5.16 3.23
C TYR A 146 -36.37 -5.18 3.51
N ARG A 147 -37.06 -4.05 3.28
CA ARG A 147 -38.53 -4.00 3.41
C ARG A 147 -39.23 -4.88 2.38
N ALA A 148 -38.68 -5.00 1.18
CA ALA A 148 -39.22 -5.85 0.12
C ALA A 148 -39.00 -7.36 0.40
N ASN A 149 -38.03 -7.70 1.26
CA ASN A 149 -37.63 -9.06 1.60
C ASN A 149 -37.64 -9.25 3.14
N PRO A 150 -38.82 -9.23 3.82
CA PRO A 150 -38.91 -9.25 5.28
C PRO A 150 -38.45 -10.58 5.92
N GLN A 151 -38.20 -11.61 5.13
CA GLN A 151 -37.62 -12.89 5.56
C GLN A 151 -36.07 -12.78 5.74
N GLU A 152 -35.43 -11.80 5.10
CA GLU A 152 -34.03 -11.50 5.33
C GLU A 152 -33.94 -10.60 6.57
N GLU A 153 -33.27 -11.06 7.62
CA GLU A 153 -33.03 -10.19 8.78
C GLU A 153 -32.39 -8.88 8.33
N PRO A 154 -32.97 -7.70 8.67
CA PRO A 154 -32.41 -6.40 8.28
C PRO A 154 -31.02 -6.12 8.86
N ARG A 155 -30.51 -7.04 9.66
CA ARG A 155 -29.28 -6.96 10.45
C ARG A 155 -28.03 -7.47 9.72
N HIS A 156 -28.18 -7.93 8.48
CA HIS A 156 -27.04 -8.36 7.66
C HIS A 156 -26.88 -7.37 6.51
N ILE A 157 -25.87 -6.49 6.59
CA ILE A 157 -25.47 -5.79 5.39
C ILE A 157 -24.79 -6.81 4.48
N ASP A 158 -25.51 -7.26 3.49
CA ASP A 158 -24.94 -7.93 2.35
C ASP A 158 -24.11 -6.90 1.60
N LEU A 159 -22.77 -7.00 1.73
CA LEU A 159 -21.84 -6.10 1.05
C LEU A 159 -22.08 -6.06 -0.46
N HIS A 160 -22.51 -7.18 -1.06
CA HIS A 160 -22.86 -7.24 -2.48
C HIS A 160 -24.05 -6.36 -2.84
N LYS A 161 -25.05 -6.23 -1.93
CA LYS A 161 -26.19 -5.32 -2.14
C LYS A 161 -25.73 -3.87 -2.07
N ALA A 162 -24.92 -3.53 -1.09
CA ALA A 162 -24.33 -2.20 -0.97
C ALA A 162 -23.48 -1.85 -2.20
N ASP A 163 -22.61 -2.75 -2.65
CA ASP A 163 -21.80 -2.57 -3.85
C ASP A 163 -22.64 -2.35 -5.11
N SER A 164 -23.73 -3.12 -5.27
CA SER A 164 -24.65 -2.97 -6.40
C SER A 164 -25.34 -1.60 -6.43
N ILE A 165 -25.72 -1.09 -5.25
CA ILE A 165 -26.29 0.27 -5.10
C ILE A 165 -25.22 1.31 -5.42
N CYS A 166 -24.01 1.18 -4.89
CA CYS A 166 -22.90 2.08 -5.17
C CYS A 166 -22.62 2.15 -6.67
N GLN A 167 -22.52 1.02 -7.37
CA GLN A 167 -22.37 0.96 -8.82
C GLN A 167 -23.53 1.62 -9.59
N ALA A 168 -24.76 1.52 -9.09
CA ALA A 168 -25.89 2.22 -9.70
C ALA A 168 -25.75 3.74 -9.57
N ILE A 169 -25.33 4.23 -8.41
CA ILE A 169 -25.05 5.65 -8.17
C ILE A 169 -23.88 6.12 -9.07
N GLU A 170 -22.79 5.35 -9.16
CA GLU A 170 -21.66 5.66 -10.05
C GLU A 170 -22.11 5.85 -11.51
N ARG A 171 -22.93 4.91 -12.02
CA ARG A 171 -23.47 5.02 -13.39
C ARG A 171 -24.34 6.26 -13.59
N GLU A 172 -25.10 6.68 -12.60
CA GLU A 172 -25.90 7.90 -12.66
C GLU A 172 -25.00 9.16 -12.71
N TYR A 173 -24.00 9.22 -11.81
CA TYR A 173 -23.05 10.32 -11.81
C TYR A 173 -22.21 10.38 -13.09
N ALA A 174 -21.82 9.24 -13.64
CA ALA A 174 -21.08 9.16 -14.91
C ALA A 174 -21.91 9.68 -16.09
N LYS A 175 -23.23 9.44 -16.13
CA LYS A 175 -24.13 10.02 -17.14
C LYS A 175 -24.20 11.54 -17.04
N ALA A 176 -24.21 12.08 -15.82
CA ALA A 176 -24.23 13.54 -15.58
C ALA A 176 -22.87 14.19 -15.81
N ASN A 177 -21.78 13.43 -15.72
CA ASN A 177 -20.40 13.90 -15.85
C ASN A 177 -19.59 12.99 -16.81
N PRO A 178 -19.89 13.00 -18.11
CA PRO A 178 -19.38 12.00 -19.06
C PRO A 178 -17.85 12.08 -19.29
N THR A 179 -17.20 13.13 -18.86
CA THR A 179 -15.72 13.30 -18.95
C THR A 179 -14.99 12.95 -17.66
N LEU A 180 -15.73 12.53 -16.61
CA LEU A 180 -15.17 12.20 -15.32
C LEU A 180 -15.41 10.71 -14.98
N GLN A 181 -14.44 10.12 -14.28
CA GLN A 181 -14.63 8.84 -13.61
C GLN A 181 -15.28 9.09 -12.26
N CYS A 182 -16.34 8.36 -11.95
CA CYS A 182 -17.07 8.45 -10.69
C CYS A 182 -16.87 7.17 -9.89
N GLN A 183 -16.55 7.31 -8.60
CA GLN A 183 -16.33 6.18 -7.71
C GLN A 183 -16.99 6.43 -6.37
N VAL A 184 -17.85 5.50 -5.93
CA VAL A 184 -18.46 5.52 -4.60
C VAL A 184 -17.66 4.63 -3.65
N LYS A 185 -17.30 5.17 -2.50
CA LYS A 185 -16.60 4.43 -1.44
C LYS A 185 -17.37 4.54 -0.13
N SER A 186 -17.24 3.49 0.70
CA SER A 186 -17.73 3.49 2.08
C SER A 186 -16.68 4.08 3.01
N TYR A 187 -17.15 4.74 4.06
CA TYR A 187 -16.37 5.37 5.11
C TYR A 187 -16.94 4.98 6.47
N TYR A 188 -16.12 5.12 7.51
CA TYR A 188 -16.51 4.81 8.90
C TYR A 188 -17.16 3.42 9.03
N GLY A 189 -16.51 2.40 8.48
CA GLY A 189 -17.00 1.03 8.52
C GLY A 189 -18.32 0.80 7.79
N GLY A 190 -18.69 1.65 6.81
CA GLY A 190 -19.95 1.58 6.07
C GLY A 190 -21.09 2.42 6.69
N ASN A 191 -20.76 3.34 7.61
CA ASN A 191 -21.74 4.29 8.18
C ASN A 191 -21.91 5.55 7.35
N ALA A 192 -20.98 5.83 6.42
CA ALA A 192 -21.10 6.91 5.45
C ALA A 192 -20.63 6.47 4.07
N TYR A 193 -21.13 7.13 3.03
CA TYR A 193 -20.79 6.89 1.63
C TYR A 193 -20.56 8.20 0.91
N TYR A 194 -19.47 8.24 0.12
CA TYR A 194 -19.13 9.41 -0.69
C TYR A 194 -18.84 9.00 -2.12
N VAL A 195 -19.27 9.82 -3.07
CA VAL A 195 -18.88 9.72 -4.48
C VAL A 195 -17.76 10.70 -4.75
N SER A 196 -16.64 10.21 -5.27
CA SER A 196 -15.52 11.02 -5.74
C SER A 196 -15.50 11.05 -7.27
N LEU A 197 -15.29 12.23 -7.84
CA LEU A 197 -15.22 12.45 -9.27
C LEU A 197 -13.80 12.79 -9.65
N TYR A 198 -13.24 12.06 -10.64
CA TYR A 198 -11.86 12.18 -11.06
C TYR A 198 -11.75 12.53 -12.53
N ARG A 199 -10.77 13.37 -12.87
CA ARG A 199 -10.32 13.54 -14.25
C ARG A 199 -9.12 12.64 -14.48
N VAL A 200 -9.20 11.75 -15.47
CA VAL A 200 -8.20 10.69 -15.72
C VAL A 200 -7.41 11.02 -16.98
N TYR A 201 -6.10 11.13 -16.87
CA TYR A 201 -5.18 11.34 -17.99
C TYR A 201 -4.38 10.07 -18.24
N ARG A 202 -4.32 9.64 -19.51
CA ARG A 202 -3.72 8.36 -19.92
C ARG A 202 -2.45 8.51 -20.77
N ASP A 203 -2.10 9.72 -21.19
CA ASP A 203 -0.80 10.01 -21.78
C ASP A 203 0.12 10.53 -20.68
N VAL A 204 0.84 9.59 -20.07
CA VAL A 204 1.83 9.86 -19.02
C VAL A 204 3.17 9.39 -19.52
N ARG A 205 4.19 10.27 -19.46
CA ARG A 205 5.51 10.01 -20.02
C ARG A 205 6.58 10.10 -18.95
N LEU A 206 7.55 9.18 -19.03
CA LEU A 206 8.75 9.21 -18.17
C LEU A 206 9.65 10.37 -18.59
N VAL A 207 10.07 11.18 -17.64
CA VAL A 207 10.94 12.35 -17.82
C VAL A 207 12.31 12.12 -17.21
N PHE A 208 12.34 11.53 -16.00
CA PHE A 208 13.59 11.31 -15.26
C PHE A 208 13.48 10.12 -14.32
N THR A 209 14.52 9.31 -14.25
CA THR A 209 14.74 8.36 -13.16
C THR A 209 16.24 8.26 -12.88
N ALA A 210 16.62 8.20 -11.61
CA ALA A 210 17.99 7.86 -11.21
C ALA A 210 18.31 6.39 -11.53
N THR A 211 19.55 5.96 -11.33
CA THR A 211 19.93 4.54 -11.41
C THR A 211 19.15 3.71 -10.41
N GLU A 212 18.93 2.42 -10.70
CA GLU A 212 18.23 1.51 -9.78
C GLU A 212 18.90 1.48 -8.40
N THR A 213 20.24 1.43 -8.37
CA THR A 213 21.00 1.35 -7.13
C THR A 213 20.85 2.59 -6.25
N LEU A 214 20.68 3.78 -6.82
CA LEU A 214 20.43 5.01 -6.05
C LEU A 214 18.95 5.13 -5.68
N GLY A 215 18.03 4.85 -6.62
CA GLY A 215 16.57 4.94 -6.42
C GLY A 215 16.03 3.88 -5.46
N LYS A 216 16.77 2.79 -5.27
CA LYS A 216 16.41 1.66 -4.40
C LYS A 216 17.55 1.30 -3.42
N PHE A 217 18.39 2.28 -3.05
CA PHE A 217 19.54 2.03 -2.18
C PHE A 217 19.11 1.42 -0.83
N GLY A 218 19.79 0.34 -0.44
CA GLY A 218 19.45 -0.45 0.74
C GLY A 218 18.46 -1.58 0.47
N GLY A 219 17.81 -1.63 -0.67
CA GLY A 219 17.01 -2.74 -1.17
C GLY A 219 16.09 -3.39 -0.14
N ASP A 220 16.09 -4.73 -0.04
CA ASP A 220 15.36 -5.46 0.98
C ASP A 220 16.02 -5.37 2.38
N THR A 221 17.33 -5.12 2.44
CA THR A 221 18.09 -5.04 3.70
C THR A 221 17.58 -3.90 4.59
N ASP A 222 17.31 -2.73 4.00
CA ASP A 222 16.84 -1.54 4.72
C ASP A 222 15.31 -1.36 4.67
N ASN A 223 14.56 -2.25 4.04
CA ASN A 223 13.12 -2.13 3.90
C ASN A 223 12.43 -2.15 5.28
N TRP A 224 11.56 -1.16 5.56
CA TRP A 224 10.96 -0.89 6.87
C TRP A 224 11.95 -0.51 7.96
N MET A 225 13.16 -0.11 7.60
CA MET A 225 14.19 0.24 8.58
C MET A 225 14.55 1.72 8.51
N TRP A 226 15.01 2.25 9.63
CA TRP A 226 15.67 3.53 9.71
C TRP A 226 17.05 3.34 10.39
N PRO A 227 18.13 4.03 9.94
CA PRO A 227 18.17 5.13 8.97
C PRO A 227 18.19 4.68 7.50
N ARG A 228 17.53 5.46 6.61
CA ARG A 228 17.44 5.26 5.15
C ARG A 228 18.27 6.31 4.40
N GLN A 229 18.82 5.94 3.24
CA GLN A 229 19.61 6.83 2.40
C GLN A 229 19.27 6.72 0.91
N THR A 230 18.12 6.17 0.57
CA THR A 230 17.68 6.00 -0.82
C THR A 230 17.18 7.32 -1.42
N CYS A 231 17.45 7.52 -2.72
CA CYS A 231 16.87 8.62 -3.51
C CYS A 231 15.62 8.14 -4.24
N ASP A 232 14.60 7.73 -3.47
CA ASP A 232 13.41 7.08 -3.98
C ASP A 232 12.45 8.07 -4.66
N PHE A 233 12.79 8.49 -5.89
CA PHE A 233 11.94 9.33 -6.71
C PHE A 233 12.06 8.98 -8.19
N SER A 234 11.00 9.30 -8.94
CA SER A 234 10.94 9.33 -10.39
C SER A 234 10.05 10.47 -10.87
N VAL A 235 10.28 10.94 -12.09
CA VAL A 235 9.59 12.09 -12.65
C VAL A 235 8.87 11.69 -13.91
N PHE A 236 7.59 12.04 -13.95
CA PHE A 236 6.72 11.84 -15.10
C PHE A 236 6.10 13.17 -15.54
N ARG A 237 5.52 13.21 -16.72
CA ARG A 237 4.73 14.34 -17.19
C ARG A 237 3.41 13.87 -17.75
N VAL A 238 2.37 14.61 -17.42
CA VAL A 238 1.03 14.40 -17.94
C VAL A 238 0.86 15.19 -19.23
N TYR A 239 0.34 14.52 -20.26
CA TYR A 239 0.02 15.10 -21.55
C TYR A 239 -1.50 15.07 -21.78
N ALA A 240 -1.97 16.04 -22.56
CA ALA A 240 -3.37 16.19 -22.94
C ALA A 240 -3.49 16.80 -24.32
N LYS A 241 -4.72 16.87 -24.86
CA LYS A 241 -4.99 17.69 -26.04
C LYS A 241 -4.68 19.16 -25.73
N ALA A 242 -4.49 19.96 -26.78
CA ALA A 242 -4.15 21.38 -26.64
C ALA A 242 -5.18 22.20 -25.83
N ASP A 243 -6.41 21.74 -25.75
CA ASP A 243 -7.50 22.35 -24.94
C ASP A 243 -7.54 21.81 -23.49
N GLY A 244 -6.59 20.97 -23.09
CA GLY A 244 -6.52 20.34 -21.76
C GLY A 244 -7.41 19.10 -21.62
N THR A 245 -8.13 18.68 -22.65
CA THR A 245 -8.98 17.46 -22.60
C THR A 245 -8.13 16.20 -22.51
N PRO A 246 -8.44 15.28 -21.58
CA PRO A 246 -7.78 13.98 -21.51
C PRO A 246 -7.88 13.19 -22.82
N SER A 247 -6.82 12.47 -23.14
CA SER A 247 -6.79 11.58 -24.31
C SER A 247 -5.83 10.41 -24.06
N GLU A 248 -5.93 9.38 -24.89
CA GLU A 248 -4.88 8.36 -25.03
C GLU A 248 -3.62 8.99 -25.63
N TYR A 249 -2.51 8.25 -25.58
CA TYR A 249 -1.25 8.72 -26.18
C TYR A 249 -1.43 9.20 -27.62
N SER A 250 -0.85 10.34 -27.89
CA SER A 250 -0.75 10.90 -29.26
C SER A 250 0.47 11.81 -29.37
N GLU A 251 1.14 11.77 -30.51
CA GLU A 251 2.24 12.70 -30.83
C GLU A 251 1.79 14.17 -30.85
N ASN A 252 0.49 14.43 -31.04
CA ASN A 252 -0.09 15.77 -31.06
C ASN A 252 -0.46 16.28 -29.65
N ASN A 253 -0.38 15.44 -28.63
CA ASN A 253 -0.64 15.88 -27.26
C ASN A 253 0.49 16.80 -26.78
N VAL A 254 0.11 17.73 -25.92
CA VAL A 254 1.03 18.71 -25.31
C VAL A 254 1.06 18.53 -23.80
N PRO A 255 2.12 19.00 -23.11
CA PRO A 255 2.15 19.01 -21.65
C PRO A 255 0.88 19.64 -21.07
N LEU A 256 0.28 19.00 -20.08
CA LEU A 256 -0.93 19.47 -19.40
C LEU A 256 -0.63 20.79 -18.69
N LYS A 257 -1.37 21.83 -19.04
CA LYS A 257 -1.32 23.10 -18.29
C LYS A 257 -2.11 22.98 -17.00
N THR A 258 -1.44 23.14 -15.87
CA THR A 258 -2.03 23.03 -14.54
C THR A 258 -2.17 24.42 -13.91
N THR A 259 -3.30 24.67 -13.24
CA THR A 259 -3.56 25.95 -12.54
C THR A 259 -3.00 25.93 -11.12
N ARG A 260 -2.78 24.74 -10.55
CA ARG A 260 -2.17 24.54 -9.23
C ARG A 260 -1.10 23.48 -9.31
N TYR A 261 0.03 23.76 -8.73
CA TYR A 261 1.16 22.84 -8.54
C TYR A 261 1.87 23.15 -7.22
N ALA A 262 2.60 22.19 -6.68
CA ALA A 262 3.38 22.35 -5.47
C ALA A 262 4.68 23.11 -5.77
N GLN A 263 4.96 24.14 -5.02
CA GLN A 263 6.25 24.82 -5.06
C GLN A 263 7.26 24.05 -4.22
N VAL A 264 8.44 23.77 -4.77
CA VAL A 264 9.52 23.10 -4.04
C VAL A 264 10.22 24.07 -3.10
N SER A 265 10.54 23.64 -1.88
CA SER A 265 11.24 24.45 -0.89
C SER A 265 12.66 23.91 -0.63
N THR A 266 13.67 24.74 -0.83
CA THR A 266 15.05 24.44 -0.48
C THR A 266 15.47 24.98 0.89
N GLU A 267 14.52 25.56 1.66
CA GLU A 267 14.82 26.17 2.98
C GLU A 267 15.18 25.15 4.06
N GLY A 268 14.79 23.88 3.86
CA GLY A 268 14.97 22.81 4.84
C GLY A 268 13.89 22.82 5.94
N TYR A 269 14.13 22.06 6.98
CA TYR A 269 13.21 21.83 8.10
C TYR A 269 13.98 21.55 9.39
N ARG A 270 13.28 21.62 10.55
CA ARG A 270 13.84 21.37 11.89
C ARG A 270 12.92 20.45 12.68
N PRO A 271 13.43 19.77 13.70
CA PRO A 271 12.59 19.09 14.67
C PRO A 271 11.55 20.04 15.27
N GLY A 272 10.28 19.61 15.27
CA GLY A 272 9.14 20.40 15.69
C GLY A 272 8.50 21.26 14.62
N ASP A 273 9.07 21.35 13.41
CA ASP A 273 8.40 22.01 12.29
C ASP A 273 7.17 21.20 11.85
N TYR A 274 6.09 21.92 11.58
CA TYR A 274 4.85 21.34 11.04
C TYR A 274 5.13 20.64 9.70
N CYS A 275 4.59 19.44 9.59
CA CYS A 275 4.63 18.65 8.36
C CYS A 275 3.26 18.03 8.10
N MET A 276 2.79 18.05 6.86
CA MET A 276 1.61 17.31 6.43
C MET A 276 1.89 16.48 5.20
N THR A 277 1.29 15.30 5.14
CA THR A 277 1.36 14.38 4.00
C THR A 277 -0.02 14.30 3.36
N VAL A 278 -0.10 14.52 2.04
CA VAL A 278 -1.36 14.45 1.29
C VAL A 278 -1.23 13.40 0.20
N GLY A 279 -2.13 12.41 0.18
CA GLY A 279 -2.04 11.34 -0.80
C GLY A 279 -3.22 10.39 -0.77
N TYR A 280 -3.00 9.20 -1.31
CA TYR A 280 -4.02 8.17 -1.47
C TYR A 280 -3.66 6.90 -0.66
N PRO A 281 -3.80 6.94 0.68
CA PRO A 281 -3.55 5.77 1.51
C PRO A 281 -4.49 4.62 1.16
N GLY A 282 -3.95 3.40 1.07
CA GLY A 282 -4.63 2.24 0.55
C GLY A 282 -5.75 1.74 1.44
N SER A 283 -5.42 1.18 2.59
CA SER A 283 -6.40 0.65 3.54
C SER A 283 -5.86 0.55 4.95
N THR A 284 -6.71 0.89 5.92
CA THR A 284 -6.49 0.64 7.35
C THR A 284 -7.68 -0.09 7.95
N SER A 285 -7.57 -0.53 9.19
CA SER A 285 -8.62 -1.21 9.96
C SER A 285 -8.57 -0.75 11.42
N ARG A 286 -8.59 0.59 11.63
CA ARG A 286 -8.47 1.23 12.95
C ARG A 286 -9.70 1.02 13.84
N TYR A 287 -10.86 0.81 13.21
CA TYR A 287 -12.13 0.57 13.91
C TYR A 287 -12.41 -0.91 14.19
N LEU A 288 -11.48 -1.81 13.82
CA LEU A 288 -11.63 -3.25 14.02
C LEU A 288 -11.73 -3.60 15.52
N SER A 289 -12.63 -4.53 15.86
CA SER A 289 -12.77 -5.04 17.22
C SER A 289 -11.56 -5.84 17.70
N SER A 290 -11.45 -6.04 19.01
CA SER A 290 -10.41 -6.87 19.61
C SER A 290 -10.40 -8.31 19.04
N TRP A 291 -11.58 -8.87 18.73
CA TRP A 291 -11.70 -10.18 18.06
C TRP A 291 -11.15 -10.15 16.65
N GLY A 292 -11.44 -9.09 15.88
CA GLY A 292 -10.91 -8.92 14.52
C GLY A 292 -9.40 -8.78 14.50
N ILE A 293 -8.83 -8.02 15.44
CA ILE A 293 -7.37 -7.90 15.61
C ILE A 293 -6.77 -9.25 16.00
N SER A 294 -7.40 -9.98 16.94
CA SER A 294 -6.95 -11.33 17.32
C SER A 294 -6.93 -12.30 16.14
N GLU A 295 -7.97 -12.29 15.28
CA GLU A 295 -7.99 -13.09 14.05
C GLU A 295 -6.85 -12.66 13.08
N ARG A 296 -6.61 -11.36 12.93
CA ARG A 296 -5.51 -10.84 12.09
C ARG A 296 -4.16 -11.37 12.54
N VAL A 297 -3.87 -11.28 13.83
CA VAL A 297 -2.58 -11.68 14.43
C VAL A 297 -2.41 -13.19 14.43
N ASN A 298 -3.43 -13.95 14.87
CA ASN A 298 -3.30 -15.37 15.20
C ASN A 298 -3.63 -16.31 14.04
N ASP A 299 -4.36 -15.84 13.03
CA ASP A 299 -4.80 -16.70 11.92
C ASP A 299 -4.27 -16.21 10.57
N ARG A 300 -4.46 -14.91 10.23
CA ARG A 300 -4.04 -14.38 8.90
C ARG A 300 -2.54 -14.13 8.82
N ASN A 301 -1.97 -13.38 9.76
CA ASN A 301 -0.53 -13.09 9.75
C ASN A 301 0.30 -14.36 9.98
N VAL A 302 -0.17 -15.28 10.84
CA VAL A 302 0.52 -16.56 11.09
C VAL A 302 0.66 -17.36 9.80
N SER A 303 -0.37 -17.46 8.98
CA SER A 303 -0.27 -18.18 7.69
C SER A 303 0.78 -17.54 6.76
N THR A 304 0.80 -16.20 6.67
CA THR A 304 1.81 -15.47 5.89
C THR A 304 3.23 -15.71 6.43
N ILE A 305 3.42 -15.60 7.73
CA ILE A 305 4.72 -15.78 8.39
C ILE A 305 5.24 -17.21 8.18
N GLN A 306 4.43 -18.21 8.45
CA GLN A 306 4.83 -19.61 8.39
C GLN A 306 5.10 -20.08 6.95
N VAL A 307 4.18 -19.81 6.03
CA VAL A 307 4.29 -20.30 4.65
C VAL A 307 5.39 -19.54 3.89
N ARG A 308 5.44 -18.21 4.01
CA ARG A 308 6.47 -17.44 3.30
C ARG A 308 7.85 -17.66 3.90
N GLY A 309 7.96 -17.78 5.23
CA GLY A 309 9.22 -18.14 5.87
C GLY A 309 9.76 -19.49 5.34
N ARG A 310 8.90 -20.52 5.31
CA ARG A 310 9.28 -21.84 4.78
C ARG A 310 9.65 -21.81 3.30
N LYS A 311 8.90 -21.06 2.49
CA LYS A 311 9.18 -20.85 1.06
C LYS A 311 10.53 -20.18 0.86
N GLN A 312 10.81 -19.12 1.59
CA GLN A 312 12.05 -18.36 1.49
C GLN A 312 13.28 -19.18 1.92
N GLU A 313 13.15 -20.04 2.92
CA GLU A 313 14.23 -21.00 3.28
C GLU A 313 14.62 -21.90 2.10
N VAL A 314 13.63 -22.37 1.33
CA VAL A 314 13.88 -23.18 0.13
C VAL A 314 14.50 -22.33 -0.96
N TRP A 315 13.89 -21.19 -1.27
CA TRP A 315 14.35 -20.29 -2.33
C TRP A 315 15.80 -19.85 -2.12
N LYS A 316 16.15 -19.43 -0.90
CA LYS A 316 17.50 -18.98 -0.58
C LYS A 316 18.57 -20.03 -0.90
N LYS A 317 18.32 -21.30 -0.61
CA LYS A 317 19.27 -22.37 -0.93
C LYS A 317 19.56 -22.46 -2.43
N PHE A 318 18.54 -22.29 -3.27
CA PHE A 318 18.70 -22.34 -4.72
C PHE A 318 19.34 -21.07 -5.27
N MET A 319 18.94 -19.90 -4.76
CA MET A 319 19.49 -18.61 -5.16
C MET A 319 20.97 -18.49 -4.80
N ASP A 320 21.37 -18.94 -3.60
CA ASP A 320 22.77 -18.95 -3.16
C ASP A 320 23.63 -19.95 -3.95
N ALA A 321 23.04 -21.05 -4.40
CA ALA A 321 23.77 -22.10 -5.16
C ALA A 321 23.89 -21.78 -6.65
N ASP A 322 22.99 -21.00 -7.24
CA ASP A 322 22.93 -20.71 -8.68
C ASP A 322 22.57 -19.24 -8.90
N ARG A 323 23.56 -18.43 -9.35
CA ARG A 323 23.38 -16.99 -9.61
C ARG A 323 22.25 -16.71 -10.61
N ALA A 324 22.05 -17.58 -11.62
CA ALA A 324 20.98 -17.38 -12.60
C ALA A 324 19.61 -17.54 -11.95
N VAL A 325 19.46 -18.46 -10.99
CA VAL A 325 18.24 -18.59 -10.18
C VAL A 325 18.08 -17.38 -9.27
N GLY A 326 19.16 -16.88 -8.66
CA GLY A 326 19.17 -15.67 -7.85
C GLY A 326 18.58 -14.49 -8.60
N ILE A 327 19.03 -14.24 -9.84
CA ILE A 327 18.52 -13.16 -10.69
C ILE A 327 17.02 -13.35 -11.01
N LYS A 328 16.60 -14.57 -11.40
CA LYS A 328 15.19 -14.86 -11.70
C LYS A 328 14.25 -14.60 -10.52
N TYR A 329 14.70 -14.94 -9.31
CA TYR A 329 13.85 -14.90 -8.11
C TYR A 329 13.99 -13.63 -7.27
N ALA A 330 14.91 -12.73 -7.59
CA ALA A 330 15.15 -11.50 -6.80
C ALA A 330 13.87 -10.68 -6.54
N SER A 331 13.10 -10.37 -7.58
CA SER A 331 11.84 -9.62 -7.45
C SER A 331 10.78 -10.39 -6.67
N LYS A 332 10.65 -11.71 -6.91
CA LYS A 332 9.71 -12.58 -6.19
C LYS A 332 10.10 -12.69 -4.70
N TRP A 333 11.41 -12.76 -4.42
CA TRP A 333 11.96 -12.74 -3.07
C TRP A 333 11.60 -11.43 -2.36
N ALA A 334 11.93 -10.29 -2.95
CA ALA A 334 11.65 -8.97 -2.37
C ALA A 334 10.16 -8.79 -2.05
N SER A 335 9.27 -9.16 -2.97
CA SER A 335 7.82 -9.12 -2.74
C SER A 335 7.39 -10.08 -1.61
N SER A 336 7.91 -11.30 -1.58
CA SER A 336 7.59 -12.27 -0.51
C SER A 336 8.07 -11.79 0.85
N SER A 337 9.31 -11.28 0.92
CA SER A 337 9.97 -10.76 2.12
C SER A 337 9.25 -9.55 2.69
N ASN A 338 8.81 -8.62 1.85
CA ASN A 338 8.08 -7.43 2.27
C ASN A 338 6.82 -7.78 3.10
N TYR A 339 5.94 -8.63 2.58
CA TYR A 339 4.75 -9.06 3.32
C TYR A 339 5.07 -9.93 4.54
N TRP A 340 6.13 -10.73 4.48
CA TRP A 340 6.59 -11.56 5.58
C TRP A 340 7.09 -10.69 6.75
N LYS A 341 7.96 -9.72 6.47
CA LYS A 341 8.46 -8.74 7.45
C LYS A 341 7.32 -7.92 8.03
N ASN A 342 6.42 -7.41 7.19
CA ASN A 342 5.25 -6.64 7.64
C ASN A 342 4.38 -7.45 8.62
N SER A 343 4.09 -8.72 8.32
CA SER A 343 3.28 -9.57 9.22
C SER A 343 3.97 -9.84 10.55
N ILE A 344 5.30 -10.02 10.56
CA ILE A 344 6.10 -10.21 11.78
C ILE A 344 6.10 -8.90 12.60
N GLY A 345 6.43 -7.78 11.96
CA GLY A 345 6.49 -6.49 12.63
C GLY A 345 5.14 -6.06 13.19
N MET A 346 4.06 -6.26 12.42
CA MET A 346 2.69 -5.99 12.87
C MET A 346 2.34 -6.80 14.13
N ASN A 347 2.59 -8.12 14.12
CA ASN A 347 2.29 -8.98 15.27
C ASN A 347 3.09 -8.55 16.51
N LYS A 348 4.37 -8.21 16.32
CA LYS A 348 5.23 -7.73 17.40
C LYS A 348 4.73 -6.38 17.95
N ALA A 349 4.46 -5.41 17.09
CA ALA A 349 4.02 -4.09 17.53
C ALA A 349 2.64 -4.12 18.21
N ILE A 350 1.69 -4.93 17.71
CA ILE A 350 0.38 -5.14 18.37
C ILE A 350 0.55 -5.72 19.78
N ALA A 351 1.51 -6.64 19.97
CA ALA A 351 1.80 -7.21 21.28
C ALA A 351 2.54 -6.22 22.19
N ASP A 352 3.57 -5.54 21.68
CA ASP A 352 4.38 -4.58 22.47
C ASP A 352 3.56 -3.39 22.97
N LEU A 353 2.60 -2.92 22.17
CA LEU A 353 1.70 -1.81 22.49
C LEU A 353 0.41 -2.24 23.21
N ASP A 354 0.22 -3.53 23.46
CA ASP A 354 -1.03 -4.08 24.04
C ASP A 354 -2.31 -3.58 23.32
N VAL A 355 -2.27 -3.54 21.97
CA VAL A 355 -3.38 -2.99 21.17
C VAL A 355 -4.70 -3.74 21.43
N ILE A 356 -4.65 -5.07 21.63
CA ILE A 356 -5.85 -5.87 21.93
C ILE A 356 -6.43 -5.45 23.27
N GLY A 357 -5.61 -5.25 24.31
CA GLY A 357 -6.07 -4.79 25.63
C GLY A 357 -6.67 -3.38 25.56
N GLN A 358 -6.06 -2.47 24.81
CA GLN A 358 -6.62 -1.12 24.57
C GLN A 358 -7.99 -1.18 23.91
N LYS A 359 -8.17 -2.03 22.88
CA LYS A 359 -9.47 -2.21 22.22
C LYS A 359 -10.51 -2.82 23.13
N GLN A 360 -10.15 -3.81 23.96
CA GLN A 360 -11.06 -4.37 24.96
C GLN A 360 -11.51 -3.32 25.98
N GLN A 361 -10.62 -2.41 26.37
CA GLN A 361 -11.01 -1.31 27.25
C GLN A 361 -11.97 -0.33 26.56
N LEU A 362 -11.74 0.01 25.28
CA LEU A 362 -12.65 0.82 24.47
C LEU A 362 -14.03 0.16 24.32
N GLU A 363 -14.05 -1.14 24.01
CA GLU A 363 -15.28 -1.95 23.89
C GLU A 363 -16.08 -1.93 25.20
N LYS A 364 -15.38 -2.03 26.33
CA LYS A 364 -16.01 -1.90 27.66
C LYS A 364 -16.60 -0.51 27.87
N ASN A 365 -15.88 0.55 27.52
CA ASN A 365 -16.39 1.92 27.64
C ASN A 365 -17.67 2.12 26.81
N ILE A 366 -17.69 1.59 25.58
CA ILE A 366 -18.87 1.61 24.71
C ILE A 366 -20.01 0.81 25.33
N GLN A 367 -19.70 -0.35 25.92
CA GLN A 367 -20.70 -1.17 26.62
C GLN A 367 -21.32 -0.45 27.81
N ASP A 368 -20.51 0.23 28.62
CA ASP A 368 -20.96 1.01 29.77
C ASP A 368 -21.83 2.19 29.33
N TRP A 369 -21.44 2.88 28.21
CA TRP A 369 -22.17 3.99 27.63
C TRP A 369 -23.58 3.55 27.15
N TYR A 370 -23.70 2.53 26.32
CA TYR A 370 -25.02 2.13 25.81
C TYR A 370 -25.89 1.43 26.87
N SER A 371 -25.28 0.87 27.92
CA SER A 371 -26.02 0.20 29.00
C SER A 371 -26.76 1.19 29.90
N ALA A 372 -26.37 2.46 29.87
CA ALA A 372 -26.98 3.54 30.66
C ALA A 372 -28.30 4.04 30.08
N ASP A 373 -28.66 3.68 28.84
CA ASP A 373 -29.88 4.09 28.13
C ASP A 373 -30.58 2.91 27.46
N ASP A 374 -31.88 2.73 27.75
CA ASP A 374 -32.67 1.62 27.21
C ASP A 374 -32.81 1.64 25.67
N GLY A 375 -32.77 2.82 25.06
CA GLY A 375 -32.83 2.98 23.59
C GLY A 375 -31.53 2.52 22.95
N LEU A 376 -30.39 2.95 23.49
CA LEU A 376 -29.07 2.53 23.06
C LEU A 376 -28.84 1.02 23.29
N LYS A 377 -29.28 0.52 24.44
CA LYS A 377 -29.20 -0.92 24.76
C LYS A 377 -30.00 -1.78 23.78
N ARG A 378 -31.17 -1.33 23.30
CA ARG A 378 -31.91 -2.02 22.25
C ARG A 378 -31.18 -2.04 20.90
N ARG A 379 -30.39 -1.00 20.61
CA ARG A 379 -29.65 -0.87 19.33
C ARG A 379 -28.34 -1.66 19.35
N PHE A 380 -27.58 -1.60 20.42
CA PHE A 380 -26.20 -2.07 20.48
C PHE A 380 -25.97 -3.28 21.40
N GLY A 381 -26.95 -3.64 22.23
CA GLY A 381 -26.74 -4.59 23.35
C GLY A 381 -26.35 -6.02 22.98
N GLU A 382 -26.65 -6.47 21.74
CA GLU A 382 -26.26 -7.80 21.26
C GLU A 382 -24.96 -7.81 20.45
N MET A 383 -24.42 -6.63 20.13
CA MET A 383 -23.32 -6.43 19.18
C MET A 383 -22.09 -7.24 19.56
N PHE A 384 -21.59 -7.09 20.78
CA PHE A 384 -20.35 -7.77 21.21
C PHE A 384 -20.50 -9.28 21.30
N SER A 385 -21.62 -9.78 21.82
CA SER A 385 -21.89 -11.23 21.88
C SER A 385 -22.00 -11.88 20.50
N LYS A 386 -22.54 -11.13 19.51
CA LYS A 386 -22.60 -11.59 18.14
C LYS A 386 -21.22 -11.59 17.47
N LEU A 387 -20.39 -10.56 17.71
CA LEU A 387 -19.00 -10.54 17.23
C LEU A 387 -18.21 -11.72 17.78
N GLU A 388 -18.22 -11.92 19.11
CA GLU A 388 -17.52 -13.03 19.77
C GLU A 388 -17.93 -14.38 19.18
N THR A 389 -19.24 -14.63 19.09
CA THR A 389 -19.78 -15.90 18.57
C THR A 389 -19.38 -16.13 17.11
N ALA A 390 -19.51 -15.12 16.25
CA ALA A 390 -19.25 -15.24 14.82
C ALA A 390 -17.75 -15.39 14.50
N TYR A 391 -16.86 -14.65 15.20
CA TYR A 391 -15.44 -14.83 15.07
C TYR A 391 -14.98 -16.22 15.55
N ALA A 392 -15.50 -16.69 16.69
CA ALA A 392 -15.20 -18.03 17.19
C ALA A 392 -15.66 -19.13 16.21
N ALA A 393 -16.87 -18.99 15.63
CA ALA A 393 -17.45 -19.97 14.72
C ALA A 393 -16.67 -20.10 13.40
N ARG A 394 -16.13 -19.01 12.85
CA ARG A 394 -15.39 -19.04 11.58
C ARG A 394 -13.89 -19.29 11.72
N ARG A 395 -13.30 -19.18 12.91
CA ARG A 395 -11.85 -19.17 13.15
C ARG A 395 -11.12 -20.30 12.45
N GLN A 396 -11.59 -21.54 12.58
CA GLN A 396 -10.92 -22.70 11.99
C GLN A 396 -10.89 -22.65 10.46
N SER A 397 -11.97 -22.17 9.83
CA SER A 397 -12.03 -22.05 8.38
C SER A 397 -11.20 -20.86 7.86
N VAL A 398 -11.13 -19.75 8.61
CA VAL A 398 -10.26 -18.60 8.29
C VAL A 398 -8.79 -18.99 8.38
N HIS A 399 -8.40 -19.71 9.42
CA HIS A 399 -7.05 -20.24 9.58
C HIS A 399 -6.67 -21.15 8.40
N ALA A 400 -7.50 -22.13 8.10
CA ALA A 400 -7.25 -23.05 6.99
C ALA A 400 -7.19 -22.31 5.64
N GLN A 401 -8.07 -21.34 5.41
CA GLN A 401 -8.09 -20.53 4.19
C GLN A 401 -6.82 -19.69 4.03
N GLY A 402 -6.29 -19.11 5.11
CA GLY A 402 -5.03 -18.36 5.09
C GLY A 402 -3.87 -19.24 4.62
N PHE A 403 -3.71 -20.40 5.23
CA PHE A 403 -2.68 -21.38 4.84
C PHE A 403 -2.90 -21.92 3.41
N PHE A 404 -4.16 -22.16 3.03
CA PHE A 404 -4.49 -22.60 1.68
C PHE A 404 -4.08 -21.56 0.63
N ASN A 405 -4.42 -20.30 0.84
CA ASN A 405 -4.06 -19.21 -0.07
C ASN A 405 -2.54 -19.08 -0.23
N GLU A 406 -1.81 -19.02 0.88
CA GLU A 406 -0.37 -18.84 0.85
C GLU A 406 0.36 -20.08 0.28
N THR A 407 -0.15 -21.31 0.51
CA THR A 407 0.45 -22.54 0.00
C THR A 407 0.12 -22.77 -1.47
N PHE A 408 -1.16 -22.91 -1.81
CA PHE A 408 -1.61 -23.42 -3.11
C PHE A 408 -1.79 -22.32 -4.15
N MET A 409 -2.33 -21.14 -3.77
CA MET A 409 -2.63 -20.09 -4.71
C MET A 409 -1.42 -19.17 -4.99
N ARG A 410 -0.53 -19.00 -4.00
CA ARG A 410 0.59 -18.03 -4.06
C ARG A 410 1.96 -18.67 -3.88
N GLY A 411 2.05 -19.86 -3.27
CA GLY A 411 3.30 -20.49 -2.89
C GLY A 411 3.88 -21.38 -3.97
N ILE A 412 3.06 -22.25 -4.55
CA ILE A 412 3.44 -23.26 -5.57
C ILE A 412 3.17 -22.67 -6.95
N GLU A 413 4.24 -22.39 -7.71
CA GLU A 413 4.13 -21.57 -8.94
C GLU A 413 3.53 -22.33 -10.13
N ILE A 414 3.76 -23.65 -10.24
CA ILE A 414 3.23 -24.48 -11.33
C ILE A 414 1.69 -24.42 -11.39
N TYR A 415 1.03 -24.14 -10.28
CA TYR A 415 -0.41 -23.93 -10.22
C TYR A 415 -0.89 -22.88 -11.23
N ARG A 416 -0.11 -21.80 -11.44
CA ARG A 416 -0.47 -20.74 -12.39
C ARG A 416 -0.54 -21.25 -13.83
N VAL A 417 0.41 -22.08 -14.21
CA VAL A 417 0.45 -22.69 -15.54
C VAL A 417 -0.71 -23.67 -15.72
N ALA A 418 -0.83 -24.61 -14.77
CA ALA A 418 -1.88 -25.63 -14.80
C ALA A 418 -3.29 -24.99 -14.82
N ARG A 419 -3.52 -23.98 -14.01
CA ARG A 419 -4.79 -23.23 -14.01
C ARG A 419 -5.05 -22.54 -15.34
N ALA A 420 -4.06 -21.86 -15.93
CA ALA A 420 -4.21 -21.20 -17.22
C ALA A 420 -4.61 -22.19 -18.31
N LEU A 421 -4.04 -23.40 -18.29
CA LEU A 421 -4.38 -24.48 -19.21
C LEU A 421 -5.77 -25.05 -18.94
N ASN A 422 -6.17 -25.25 -17.69
CA ASN A 422 -7.50 -25.75 -17.33
C ASN A 422 -8.61 -24.75 -17.69
N MET A 423 -8.33 -23.44 -17.63
CA MET A 423 -9.26 -22.39 -18.02
C MET A 423 -9.33 -22.14 -19.54
N LEU A 424 -8.39 -22.66 -20.32
CA LEU A 424 -8.40 -22.49 -21.78
C LEU A 424 -9.50 -23.40 -22.36
N PRO A 425 -10.56 -22.88 -23.04
CA PRO A 425 -11.58 -23.70 -23.66
C PRO A 425 -10.99 -24.67 -24.70
N GLN A 426 -11.64 -25.82 -24.90
CA GLN A 426 -11.21 -26.77 -25.93
C GLN A 426 -11.33 -26.22 -27.35
N ASP A 427 -12.28 -25.32 -27.57
CA ASP A 427 -12.56 -24.61 -28.81
C ASP A 427 -12.02 -23.17 -28.80
N ALA A 428 -11.00 -22.90 -27.99
CA ALA A 428 -10.41 -21.58 -27.87
C ALA A 428 -9.96 -21.03 -29.23
N GLY A 429 -10.36 -19.82 -29.56
CA GLY A 429 -9.94 -19.13 -30.76
C GLY A 429 -8.45 -18.76 -30.76
N SER A 430 -7.91 -18.48 -31.97
CA SER A 430 -6.48 -18.13 -32.14
C SER A 430 -6.00 -17.02 -31.20
N ASP A 431 -6.82 -15.99 -30.95
CA ASP A 431 -6.46 -14.85 -30.12
C ASP A 431 -6.32 -15.24 -28.65
N GLN A 432 -7.22 -16.10 -28.16
CA GLN A 432 -7.18 -16.63 -26.80
C GLN A 432 -5.96 -17.51 -26.57
N VAL A 433 -5.67 -18.39 -27.53
CA VAL A 433 -4.47 -19.24 -27.52
C VAL A 433 -3.20 -18.38 -27.53
N THR A 434 -3.14 -17.37 -28.41
CA THR A 434 -2.00 -16.46 -28.51
C THR A 434 -1.79 -15.67 -27.22
N ALA A 435 -2.85 -15.08 -26.65
CA ALA A 435 -2.76 -14.35 -25.38
C ALA A 435 -2.27 -15.23 -24.24
N THR A 436 -2.75 -16.49 -24.17
CA THR A 436 -2.30 -17.45 -23.14
C THR A 436 -0.84 -17.82 -23.36
N LYS A 437 -0.40 -18.07 -24.62
CA LYS A 437 1.02 -18.34 -24.94
C LYS A 437 1.94 -17.19 -24.51
N GLU A 438 1.57 -15.95 -24.81
CA GLU A 438 2.36 -14.79 -24.42
C GLU A 438 2.40 -14.60 -22.88
N SER A 439 1.30 -14.89 -22.19
CA SER A 439 1.26 -14.87 -20.72
C SER A 439 2.21 -15.92 -20.12
N LEU A 440 2.15 -17.16 -20.62
CA LEU A 440 3.03 -18.23 -20.15
C LEU A 440 4.49 -18.01 -20.52
N LYS A 441 4.78 -17.42 -21.69
CA LYS A 441 6.14 -17.05 -22.08
C LYS A 441 6.76 -16.06 -21.09
N ARG A 442 5.99 -15.06 -20.64
CA ARG A 442 6.44 -14.14 -19.57
C ARG A 442 6.68 -14.88 -18.25
N PHE A 443 5.77 -15.78 -17.86
CA PHE A 443 5.92 -16.58 -16.64
C PHE A 443 7.21 -17.42 -16.65
N PHE A 444 7.48 -18.15 -17.75
CA PHE A 444 8.64 -19.03 -17.83
C PHE A 444 9.99 -18.30 -17.90
N LYS A 445 9.99 -16.98 -18.20
CA LYS A 445 11.21 -16.16 -18.15
C LYS A 445 11.87 -16.20 -16.78
N ASP A 446 11.05 -16.16 -15.70
CA ASP A 446 11.50 -16.07 -14.31
C ASP A 446 11.12 -17.32 -13.49
N TYR A 447 10.96 -18.47 -14.14
CA TYR A 447 10.58 -19.74 -13.52
C TYR A 447 11.75 -20.72 -13.46
N ASP A 448 11.86 -21.48 -12.35
CA ASP A 448 12.76 -22.63 -12.22
C ASP A 448 12.01 -23.82 -11.62
N ALA A 449 11.81 -24.86 -12.42
CA ALA A 449 11.03 -26.05 -12.04
C ALA A 449 11.65 -26.83 -10.87
N ARG A 450 12.98 -26.84 -10.74
CA ARG A 450 13.68 -27.55 -9.64
C ARG A 450 13.40 -26.87 -8.30
N LEU A 451 13.40 -25.53 -8.31
CA LEU A 451 13.11 -24.72 -7.13
C LEU A 451 11.63 -24.86 -6.75
N ASP A 452 10.72 -24.84 -7.73
CA ASP A 452 9.29 -24.96 -7.47
C ASP A 452 8.88 -26.34 -7.00
N GLU A 453 9.51 -27.43 -7.52
CA GLU A 453 9.37 -28.81 -7.00
C GLU A 453 9.73 -28.88 -5.51
N ALA A 454 10.90 -28.33 -5.14
CA ALA A 454 11.35 -28.32 -3.75
C ALA A 454 10.43 -27.46 -2.87
N THR A 455 9.93 -26.34 -3.41
CA THR A 455 8.95 -25.46 -2.74
C THR A 455 7.63 -26.21 -2.51
N MET A 456 7.10 -26.88 -3.53
CA MET A 456 5.89 -27.68 -3.42
C MET A 456 6.01 -28.73 -2.32
N ALA A 457 7.10 -29.50 -2.31
CA ALA A 457 7.36 -30.52 -1.29
C ALA A 457 7.33 -29.95 0.13
N ALA A 458 8.03 -28.82 0.34
CA ALA A 458 8.12 -28.17 1.65
C ALA A 458 6.79 -27.54 2.10
N LEU A 459 6.05 -26.93 1.18
CA LEU A 459 4.79 -26.26 1.51
C LEU A 459 3.64 -27.24 1.72
N LEU A 460 3.59 -28.35 1.00
CA LEU A 460 2.60 -29.42 1.26
C LEU A 460 2.80 -30.02 2.65
N GLU A 461 4.05 -30.28 3.05
CA GLU A 461 4.34 -30.78 4.40
C GLU A 461 3.95 -29.74 5.46
N ASN A 462 4.30 -28.47 5.26
CA ASN A 462 3.93 -27.38 6.17
C ASN A 462 2.40 -27.25 6.31
N TYR A 463 1.65 -27.27 5.20
CA TYR A 463 0.18 -27.19 5.24
C TYR A 463 -0.44 -28.32 6.05
N ARG A 464 0.02 -29.56 5.86
CA ARG A 464 -0.46 -30.74 6.62
C ARG A 464 -0.26 -30.57 8.13
N GLN A 465 0.86 -29.97 8.54
CA GLN A 465 1.18 -29.72 9.95
C GLN A 465 0.33 -28.61 10.54
N GLN A 466 0.13 -27.52 9.79
CA GLN A 466 -0.58 -26.33 10.27
C GLN A 466 -2.10 -26.43 10.17
N VAL A 467 -2.61 -27.26 9.27
CA VAL A 467 -4.05 -27.51 9.04
C VAL A 467 -4.35 -28.98 9.24
N PRO A 468 -4.45 -29.45 10.51
CA PRO A 468 -4.62 -30.88 10.79
C PRO A 468 -6.01 -31.44 10.43
N ASP A 469 -7.05 -30.59 10.33
CA ASP A 469 -8.40 -31.03 9.98
C ASP A 469 -8.49 -31.37 8.49
N LYS A 470 -8.62 -32.69 8.22
CA LYS A 470 -8.62 -33.25 6.86
C LYS A 470 -9.75 -32.73 5.97
N LYS A 471 -10.84 -32.15 6.54
CA LYS A 471 -11.90 -31.56 5.73
C LYS A 471 -11.45 -30.34 4.91
N PHE A 472 -10.32 -29.73 5.29
CA PHE A 472 -9.69 -28.63 4.57
C PHE A 472 -8.54 -29.07 3.66
N HIS A 473 -8.27 -30.38 3.53
CA HIS A 473 -7.21 -30.88 2.68
C HIS A 473 -7.69 -31.04 1.24
N PRO A 474 -7.02 -30.41 0.25
CA PRO A 474 -7.27 -30.66 -1.17
C PRO A 474 -7.09 -32.13 -1.55
N ALA A 475 -7.71 -32.53 -2.66
CA ALA A 475 -7.71 -33.92 -3.14
C ALA A 475 -6.30 -34.50 -3.34
N CYS A 476 -5.29 -33.67 -3.60
CA CYS A 476 -3.90 -34.12 -3.72
C CYS A 476 -3.39 -34.87 -2.47
N TYR A 477 -3.90 -34.56 -1.26
CA TYR A 477 -3.52 -35.29 -0.05
C TYR A 477 -4.04 -36.73 -0.02
N GLN A 478 -5.19 -37.03 -0.63
CA GLN A 478 -5.67 -38.41 -0.78
C GLN A 478 -4.70 -39.20 -1.68
N VAL A 479 -4.22 -38.56 -2.74
CA VAL A 479 -3.20 -39.16 -3.62
C VAL A 479 -1.87 -39.36 -2.89
N ILE A 480 -1.42 -38.33 -2.15
CA ILE A 480 -0.17 -38.42 -1.35
C ILE A 480 -0.26 -39.53 -0.34
N ASP A 481 -1.36 -39.68 0.38
CA ASP A 481 -1.52 -40.68 1.42
C ASP A 481 -1.63 -42.09 0.84
N SER A 482 -2.38 -42.29 -0.27
CA SER A 482 -2.63 -43.60 -0.86
C SER A 482 -1.49 -44.13 -1.72
N LEU A 483 -0.90 -43.28 -2.57
CA LEU A 483 0.11 -43.71 -3.54
C LEU A 483 1.56 -43.47 -3.10
N TYR A 484 1.77 -42.43 -2.25
CA TYR A 484 3.12 -42.03 -1.81
C TYR A 484 3.34 -42.20 -0.31
N GLN A 485 2.45 -42.92 0.39
CA GLN A 485 2.55 -43.25 1.83
C GLN A 485 2.76 -42.01 2.71
N GLY A 486 2.11 -40.92 2.34
CA GLY A 486 2.21 -39.63 3.03
C GLY A 486 3.43 -38.77 2.66
N ASN A 487 4.29 -39.23 1.75
CA ASN A 487 5.52 -38.53 1.37
C ASN A 487 5.27 -37.43 0.34
N CYS A 488 5.17 -36.18 0.80
CA CYS A 488 4.93 -34.98 -0.04
C CYS A 488 6.06 -34.75 -1.06
N ALA A 489 7.32 -35.05 -0.70
CA ALA A 489 8.46 -34.87 -1.60
C ALA A 489 8.45 -35.89 -2.75
N ALA A 490 8.05 -37.15 -2.48
CA ALA A 490 7.90 -38.15 -3.53
C ALA A 490 6.79 -37.81 -4.51
N TYR A 491 5.66 -37.29 -4.00
CA TYR A 491 4.57 -36.80 -4.84
C TYR A 491 4.99 -35.60 -5.71
N ALA A 492 5.64 -34.57 -5.14
CA ALA A 492 6.12 -33.40 -5.90
C ALA A 492 7.08 -33.86 -7.02
N ARG A 493 8.07 -34.69 -6.71
CA ARG A 493 9.02 -35.21 -7.70
C ARG A 493 8.33 -35.93 -8.86
N ASP A 494 7.37 -36.82 -8.57
CA ASP A 494 6.63 -37.55 -9.60
C ASP A 494 5.77 -36.62 -10.46
N LEU A 495 5.11 -35.63 -9.84
CA LEU A 495 4.33 -34.62 -10.54
C LEU A 495 5.19 -33.83 -11.55
N TYR A 496 6.33 -33.29 -11.08
CA TYR A 496 7.23 -32.51 -11.93
C TYR A 496 7.92 -33.36 -13.01
N ALA A 497 8.16 -34.67 -12.76
CA ALA A 497 8.75 -35.55 -13.75
C ALA A 497 7.80 -35.91 -14.91
N ARG A 498 6.46 -35.81 -14.70
CA ARG A 498 5.47 -36.30 -15.67
C ARG A 498 4.62 -35.21 -16.31
N THR A 499 4.52 -34.01 -15.72
CA THR A 499 3.65 -32.96 -16.21
C THR A 499 4.14 -32.32 -17.51
N ILE A 500 3.19 -31.84 -18.31
CA ILE A 500 3.46 -30.98 -19.48
C ILE A 500 3.71 -29.52 -19.11
N CYS A 501 3.43 -29.08 -17.87
CA CYS A 501 3.36 -27.68 -17.44
C CYS A 501 4.74 -27.04 -17.19
N LEU A 502 5.84 -27.53 -17.75
CA LEU A 502 7.20 -27.07 -17.42
C LEU A 502 7.80 -26.10 -18.45
N ASP A 503 7.18 -25.92 -19.62
CA ASP A 503 7.68 -25.05 -20.68
C ASP A 503 6.54 -24.49 -21.55
N THR A 504 6.90 -23.61 -22.50
CA THR A 504 5.95 -22.92 -23.39
C THR A 504 5.22 -23.83 -24.38
N THR A 505 5.66 -25.11 -24.54
CA THR A 505 5.00 -26.06 -25.46
C THR A 505 3.76 -26.71 -24.86
N CYS A 506 3.51 -26.49 -23.57
CA CYS A 506 2.40 -27.09 -22.83
C CYS A 506 1.01 -26.84 -23.48
N ILE A 507 0.79 -25.64 -24.06
CA ILE A 507 -0.47 -25.32 -24.76
C ILE A 507 -0.64 -26.18 -26.01
N ASP A 508 0.40 -26.27 -26.84
CA ASP A 508 0.34 -27.04 -28.09
C ASP A 508 0.14 -28.53 -27.80
N ARG A 509 0.77 -29.05 -26.74
CA ARG A 509 0.57 -30.42 -26.28
C ARG A 509 -0.86 -30.67 -25.80
N LEU A 510 -1.44 -29.73 -25.01
CA LEU A 510 -2.82 -29.83 -24.55
C LEU A 510 -3.84 -29.74 -25.71
N LEU A 511 -3.60 -28.86 -26.68
CA LEU A 511 -4.47 -28.74 -27.87
C LEU A 511 -4.39 -29.98 -28.79
N ALA A 512 -3.23 -30.64 -28.83
CA ALA A 512 -3.03 -31.88 -29.58
C ALA A 512 -3.69 -33.10 -28.90
N ASP A 513 -3.74 -33.11 -27.57
CA ASP A 513 -4.32 -34.20 -26.77
C ASP A 513 -5.09 -33.64 -25.56
N SER A 514 -6.40 -33.48 -25.73
CA SER A 514 -7.31 -32.97 -24.70
C SER A 514 -7.46 -33.91 -23.48
N THR A 515 -7.10 -35.19 -23.60
CA THR A 515 -7.18 -36.16 -22.49
C THR A 515 -6.15 -35.86 -21.38
N LEU A 516 -5.16 -35.03 -21.70
CA LEU A 516 -4.18 -34.52 -20.73
C LEU A 516 -4.83 -33.74 -19.59
N ARG A 517 -6.01 -33.16 -19.80
CA ARG A 517 -6.75 -32.46 -18.71
C ARG A 517 -7.07 -33.37 -17.53
N GLU A 518 -7.35 -34.65 -17.81
CA GLU A 518 -7.75 -35.64 -16.82
C GLU A 518 -6.58 -36.53 -16.37
N SER A 519 -5.44 -36.52 -17.10
CA SER A 519 -4.33 -37.42 -16.87
C SER A 519 -3.02 -36.76 -16.51
N ASP A 520 -2.81 -35.49 -16.85
CA ASP A 520 -1.59 -34.76 -16.44
C ASP A 520 -1.63 -34.42 -14.95
N PRO A 521 -0.58 -34.79 -14.18
CA PRO A 521 -0.61 -34.65 -12.72
C PRO A 521 -0.71 -33.19 -12.22
N ALA A 522 -0.17 -32.19 -12.95
CA ALA A 522 -0.30 -30.80 -12.54
C ALA A 522 -1.68 -30.22 -12.90
N LEU A 523 -2.26 -30.62 -14.03
CA LEU A 523 -3.61 -30.20 -14.39
C LEU A 523 -4.65 -30.76 -13.40
N VAL A 524 -4.54 -32.03 -13.05
CA VAL A 524 -5.38 -32.70 -12.03
C VAL A 524 -5.18 -32.06 -10.64
N TYR A 525 -3.92 -31.78 -10.27
CA TYR A 525 -3.61 -31.08 -9.01
C TYR A 525 -4.32 -29.72 -8.93
N ALA A 526 -4.31 -28.95 -10.00
CA ALA A 526 -4.84 -27.59 -10.03
C ALA A 526 -6.37 -27.53 -10.12
N ASP A 527 -7.02 -28.56 -10.63
CA ASP A 527 -8.46 -28.57 -10.94
C ASP A 527 -9.33 -28.47 -9.67
N GLY A 528 -9.01 -29.22 -8.63
CA GLY A 528 -9.80 -29.24 -7.40
C GLY A 528 -9.53 -28.08 -6.42
N LEU A 529 -8.53 -27.23 -6.67
CA LEU A 529 -8.16 -26.16 -5.72
C LEU A 529 -9.18 -25.01 -5.67
N PRO A 530 -9.76 -24.50 -6.80
CA PRO A 530 -10.78 -23.47 -6.75
C PRO A 530 -12.04 -23.87 -5.99
N ASP A 531 -12.51 -25.12 -6.15
CA ASP A 531 -13.70 -25.63 -5.47
C ASP A 531 -13.49 -25.70 -3.95
N MET A 532 -12.32 -26.16 -3.50
CA MET A 532 -11.97 -26.18 -2.08
C MET A 532 -11.96 -24.75 -1.51
N MET A 533 -11.39 -23.78 -2.23
CA MET A 533 -11.42 -22.38 -1.82
C MET A 533 -12.84 -21.86 -1.71
N GLN A 534 -13.68 -22.14 -2.69
CA GLN A 534 -15.09 -21.71 -2.69
C GLN A 534 -15.88 -22.33 -1.53
N GLN A 535 -15.62 -23.59 -1.20
CA GLN A 535 -16.22 -24.24 -0.04
C GLN A 535 -15.81 -23.55 1.27
N MET A 536 -14.52 -23.21 1.45
CA MET A 536 -14.04 -22.50 2.64
C MET A 536 -14.70 -21.11 2.75
N VAL A 537 -14.77 -20.36 1.65
CA VAL A 537 -15.43 -19.04 1.61
C VAL A 537 -16.93 -19.16 1.89
N GLY A 538 -17.59 -20.17 1.30
CA GLY A 538 -19.02 -20.44 1.50
C GLY A 538 -19.35 -20.75 2.95
N ALA A 539 -18.52 -21.54 3.62
CA ALA A 539 -18.69 -21.89 5.04
C ALA A 539 -18.57 -20.67 6.00
N GLN A 540 -17.94 -19.60 5.56
CA GLN A 540 -17.76 -18.38 6.35
C GLN A 540 -18.84 -17.32 6.11
N ARG A 541 -19.65 -17.45 5.05
CA ARG A 541 -20.50 -16.38 4.52
C ARG A 541 -21.45 -15.80 5.56
N GLU A 542 -22.16 -16.64 6.31
CA GLU A 542 -23.11 -16.19 7.33
C GLU A 542 -22.37 -15.43 8.46
N ASN A 543 -21.28 -15.99 8.98
CA ASN A 543 -20.50 -15.35 10.03
C ASN A 543 -19.87 -14.04 9.54
N ASN A 544 -19.43 -13.98 8.28
CA ASN A 544 -18.90 -12.75 7.68
C ASN A 544 -19.96 -11.65 7.65
N ASN A 545 -21.21 -11.97 7.30
CA ASN A 545 -22.31 -11.01 7.31
C ASN A 545 -22.61 -10.51 8.73
N ILE A 546 -22.63 -11.40 9.73
CA ILE A 546 -22.82 -11.04 11.14
C ILE A 546 -21.69 -10.10 11.60
N ILE A 547 -20.44 -10.43 11.28
CA ILE A 547 -19.27 -9.63 11.65
C ILE A 547 -19.34 -8.26 10.99
N ASN A 548 -19.52 -8.20 9.67
CA ASN A 548 -19.55 -6.94 8.94
C ASN A 548 -20.62 -5.98 9.48
N TYR A 549 -21.78 -6.49 9.83
CA TYR A 549 -22.85 -5.69 10.41
C TYR A 549 -22.49 -5.18 11.81
N ASN A 550 -21.94 -6.05 12.68
CA ASN A 550 -21.66 -5.68 14.07
C ASN A 550 -20.36 -4.84 14.20
N GLU A 551 -19.37 -5.01 13.34
CA GLU A 551 -18.20 -4.08 13.24
C GLU A 551 -18.66 -2.68 12.80
N ARG A 552 -19.63 -2.60 11.87
CA ARG A 552 -20.26 -1.33 11.51
C ARG A 552 -20.99 -0.70 12.70
N LEU A 553 -21.77 -1.49 13.47
CA LEU A 553 -22.43 -1.00 14.68
C LEU A 553 -21.44 -0.53 15.74
N LEU A 554 -20.31 -1.23 15.90
CA LEU A 554 -19.23 -0.83 16.79
C LEU A 554 -18.69 0.56 16.42
N THR A 555 -18.37 0.76 15.14
CA THR A 555 -17.95 2.07 14.64
C THR A 555 -19.04 3.13 14.88
N GLN A 556 -20.31 2.82 14.63
CA GLN A 556 -21.42 3.74 14.85
C GLN A 556 -21.55 4.10 16.34
N ALA A 557 -21.45 3.12 17.23
CA ALA A 557 -21.53 3.35 18.69
C ALA A 557 -20.40 4.27 19.16
N LEU A 558 -19.18 4.08 18.68
CA LEU A 558 -18.05 4.95 18.98
C LEU A 558 -18.30 6.38 18.52
N LEU A 559 -18.72 6.58 17.26
CA LEU A 559 -19.01 7.91 16.70
C LEU A 559 -20.13 8.63 17.45
N GLU A 560 -21.15 7.90 17.93
CA GLU A 560 -22.24 8.49 18.74
C GLU A 560 -21.82 8.77 20.19
N MET A 561 -20.95 7.95 20.77
CA MET A 561 -20.41 8.16 22.11
C MET A 561 -19.51 9.40 22.17
N GLU A 562 -18.72 9.62 21.12
CA GLU A 562 -17.73 10.69 21.02
C GLU A 562 -18.17 11.78 20.00
N GLN A 563 -19.46 12.06 19.90
CA GLN A 563 -20.04 12.95 18.89
C GLN A 563 -19.46 14.38 18.84
N ASP A 564 -18.86 14.85 19.92
CA ASP A 564 -18.26 16.18 20.05
C ASP A 564 -16.78 16.21 19.62
N GLU A 565 -16.19 15.05 19.33
CA GLU A 565 -14.81 14.91 18.85
C GLU A 565 -14.76 14.66 17.34
N PRO A 566 -13.76 15.21 16.63
CA PRO A 566 -13.58 14.90 15.21
C PRO A 566 -13.08 13.47 15.03
N HIS A 567 -13.63 12.76 14.06
CA HIS A 567 -13.22 11.41 13.69
C HIS A 567 -12.74 11.35 12.25
N TYR A 568 -11.66 10.62 12.02
CA TYR A 568 -11.23 10.23 10.68
C TYR A 568 -11.85 8.87 10.31
N SER A 569 -11.89 8.54 9.04
CA SER A 569 -12.31 7.21 8.57
C SER A 569 -11.10 6.38 8.16
N ASP A 570 -11.18 5.06 8.30
CA ASP A 570 -10.20 4.16 7.70
C ASP A 570 -9.86 4.55 6.27
N ALA A 571 -8.59 4.40 5.90
CA ALA A 571 -8.12 4.59 4.54
C ALA A 571 -8.79 3.58 3.60
N ASN A 572 -9.11 4.03 2.37
CA ASN A 572 -9.82 3.23 1.37
C ASN A 572 -9.41 3.61 -0.07
N PHE A 573 -8.16 4.04 -0.23
CA PHE A 573 -7.60 4.54 -1.48
C PHE A 573 -8.36 5.77 -2.03
N THR A 574 -8.62 6.74 -1.16
CA THR A 574 -9.13 8.07 -1.51
C THR A 574 -8.20 9.13 -0.94
N MET A 575 -8.27 10.35 -1.49
CA MET A 575 -7.39 11.44 -1.06
C MET A 575 -7.56 11.75 0.42
N ARG A 576 -6.46 11.74 1.16
CA ARG A 576 -6.38 12.02 2.60
C ARG A 576 -5.21 12.93 2.93
N LEU A 577 -5.32 13.56 4.08
CA LEU A 577 -4.27 14.36 4.70
C LEU A 577 -3.99 13.82 6.09
N SER A 578 -2.72 13.57 6.40
CA SER A 578 -2.23 13.40 7.76
C SER A 578 -1.25 14.50 8.11
N TYR A 579 -1.15 14.87 9.39
CA TYR A 579 -0.31 15.96 9.83
C TYR A 579 0.40 15.65 11.15
N GLY A 580 1.53 16.30 11.34
CA GLY A 580 2.40 16.11 12.49
C GLY A 580 3.61 17.03 12.40
N PHE A 581 4.75 16.52 12.82
CA PHE A 581 6.00 17.26 12.93
C PHE A 581 7.16 16.48 12.35
N ILE A 582 8.19 17.19 11.90
CA ILE A 582 9.52 16.62 11.73
C ILE A 582 10.02 16.22 13.10
N GLN A 583 10.36 14.94 13.32
CA GLN A 583 10.68 14.45 14.64
C GLN A 583 11.58 13.21 14.62
N ASP A 584 12.60 13.21 15.51
CA ASP A 584 13.33 12.03 15.92
C ASP A 584 12.47 11.06 16.73
N TYR A 585 13.03 9.91 17.13
CA TYR A 585 12.37 9.01 18.05
C TYR A 585 13.37 8.16 18.83
N THR A 586 12.89 7.55 19.91
CA THR A 586 13.67 6.61 20.70
C THR A 586 12.91 5.29 20.79
N SER A 587 13.52 4.21 20.32
CA SER A 587 12.96 2.86 20.41
C SER A 587 13.95 1.94 21.13
N GLN A 588 13.47 1.18 22.11
CA GLN A 588 14.26 0.21 22.90
C GLN A 588 15.57 0.79 23.45
N GLY A 589 15.56 2.04 23.89
CA GLY A 589 16.73 2.75 24.43
C GLY A 589 17.72 3.28 23.38
N THR A 590 17.47 3.09 22.10
CA THR A 590 18.26 3.66 21.01
C THR A 590 17.56 4.91 20.48
N HIS A 591 18.31 6.02 20.44
CA HIS A 591 17.87 7.26 19.81
C HIS A 591 18.18 7.23 18.30
N PHE A 592 17.22 7.68 17.50
CA PHE A 592 17.30 7.79 16.07
C PHE A 592 17.07 9.22 15.64
N ASP A 593 18.10 9.82 15.00
CA ASP A 593 18.01 11.18 14.46
C ASP A 593 16.94 11.30 13.37
N TYR A 594 16.36 12.49 13.22
CA TYR A 594 15.30 12.79 12.25
C TYR A 594 15.76 12.88 10.79
N TYR A 595 17.06 12.81 10.50
CA TYR A 595 17.58 12.90 9.14
C TYR A 595 18.78 11.98 8.89
N THR A 596 19.06 11.73 7.62
CA THR A 596 20.28 11.10 7.14
C THR A 596 21.03 12.04 6.18
N ASN A 597 22.30 11.78 5.93
CA ASN A 597 23.15 12.66 5.13
C ASN A 597 24.06 11.88 4.17
N ALA A 598 24.73 12.60 3.29
CA ALA A 598 25.63 12.04 2.28
C ALA A 598 26.74 11.16 2.88
N LYS A 599 27.27 11.53 4.05
CA LYS A 599 28.28 10.71 4.74
C LYS A 599 27.71 9.35 5.11
N SER A 600 26.51 9.28 5.67
CA SER A 600 25.88 8.02 6.08
C SER A 600 25.60 7.08 4.90
N LEU A 601 25.31 7.62 3.72
CA LEU A 601 25.18 6.85 2.48
C LEU A 601 26.54 6.28 2.05
N LEU A 602 27.57 7.10 2.02
CA LEU A 602 28.93 6.66 1.66
C LEU A 602 29.48 5.60 2.64
N ASP A 603 29.17 5.73 3.93
CA ASP A 603 29.55 4.74 4.95
C ASP A 603 28.87 3.37 4.74
N LYS A 604 27.62 3.35 4.24
CA LYS A 604 26.95 2.11 3.83
C LYS A 604 27.50 1.58 2.50
N ALA A 605 27.67 2.44 1.50
CA ALA A 605 28.20 2.05 0.19
C ALA A 605 29.61 1.44 0.30
N ALA A 606 30.41 1.82 1.30
CA ALA A 606 31.70 1.19 1.58
C ALA A 606 31.60 -0.30 1.96
N LYS A 607 30.41 -0.81 2.26
CA LYS A 607 30.14 -2.23 2.59
C LYS A 607 29.53 -3.01 1.43
N GLN A 608 29.53 -2.47 0.22
CA GLN A 608 28.89 -3.07 -0.95
C GLN A 608 29.45 -4.45 -1.33
N ASP A 609 30.71 -4.75 -1.00
CA ASP A 609 31.29 -6.09 -1.23
C ASP A 609 30.71 -7.16 -0.30
N GLU A 610 30.14 -6.76 0.83
CA GLU A 610 29.50 -7.66 1.82
C GLU A 610 27.98 -7.70 1.64
N ILE A 611 27.37 -6.56 1.23
CA ILE A 611 25.91 -6.38 1.11
C ILE A 611 25.61 -5.77 -0.25
N GLU A 612 25.09 -6.56 -1.16
CA GLU A 612 24.78 -6.15 -2.55
C GLU A 612 23.78 -4.98 -2.60
N ASP A 613 22.83 -4.91 -1.68
CA ASP A 613 21.84 -3.84 -1.58
C ASP A 613 22.48 -2.44 -1.31
N TYR A 614 23.76 -2.39 -0.92
CA TYR A 614 24.50 -1.14 -0.70
C TYR A 614 25.40 -0.76 -1.88
N ARG A 615 25.22 -1.41 -3.01
CA ARG A 615 25.94 -1.06 -4.24
C ARG A 615 25.54 0.34 -4.71
N LEU A 616 26.55 1.10 -5.16
CA LEU A 616 26.38 2.44 -5.72
C LEU A 616 27.41 2.67 -6.81
N GLU A 617 27.05 3.34 -7.89
CA GLU A 617 27.93 3.63 -9.01
C GLU A 617 29.04 4.63 -8.63
N ASP A 618 30.20 4.46 -9.22
CA ASP A 618 31.40 5.28 -8.94
C ASP A 618 31.19 6.77 -9.23
N ASP A 619 30.42 7.14 -10.24
CA ASP A 619 30.11 8.53 -10.58
C ASP A 619 29.28 9.21 -9.48
N ILE A 620 28.28 8.51 -8.90
CA ILE A 620 27.50 8.98 -7.77
C ILE A 620 28.35 9.07 -6.52
N VAL A 621 29.16 8.04 -6.23
CA VAL A 621 30.10 8.04 -5.11
C VAL A 621 31.06 9.23 -5.21
N ASN A 622 31.64 9.48 -6.40
CA ASN A 622 32.55 10.58 -6.65
C ASN A 622 31.84 11.94 -6.56
N LEU A 623 30.57 12.04 -7.02
CA LEU A 623 29.78 13.25 -6.89
C LEU A 623 29.55 13.59 -5.41
N LEU A 624 29.14 12.63 -4.60
CA LEU A 624 28.92 12.82 -3.17
C LEU A 624 30.20 13.11 -2.39
N LYS A 625 31.30 12.47 -2.72
CA LYS A 625 32.65 12.75 -2.09
C LYS A 625 33.16 14.17 -2.30
N LYS A 626 32.72 14.88 -3.37
CA LYS A 626 33.10 16.28 -3.57
C LYS A 626 32.60 17.21 -2.46
N GLY A 627 31.50 16.89 -1.80
CA GLY A 627 30.92 17.69 -0.70
C GLY A 627 30.48 19.10 -1.15
N GLN A 628 30.10 19.26 -2.42
CA GLN A 628 29.75 20.57 -3.00
C GLN A 628 28.24 20.64 -3.15
N TRP A 629 27.52 20.86 -2.04
CA TRP A 629 26.08 20.83 -1.99
C TRP A 629 25.38 22.09 -2.52
N GLY A 630 26.11 23.22 -2.60
CA GLY A 630 25.58 24.49 -3.10
C GLY A 630 24.31 24.94 -2.33
N ARG A 631 23.25 25.26 -3.06
CA ARG A 631 21.97 25.69 -2.52
C ARG A 631 21.18 24.57 -1.84
N TYR A 632 21.59 23.32 -1.98
CA TYR A 632 20.94 22.15 -1.39
C TYR A 632 21.49 21.79 -0.01
N ALA A 633 22.58 22.46 0.42
CA ALA A 633 23.11 22.29 1.77
C ALA A 633 22.10 22.75 2.83
N ASP A 634 21.93 21.94 3.86
CA ASP A 634 21.20 22.40 5.03
C ASP A 634 21.90 23.58 5.71
N LYS A 635 21.15 24.62 6.02
CA LYS A 635 21.72 25.90 6.51
C LYS A 635 22.38 25.81 7.90
N GLN A 636 22.03 24.79 8.70
CA GLN A 636 22.61 24.61 10.05
C GLN A 636 23.75 23.60 10.04
N THR A 637 23.57 22.46 9.38
CA THR A 637 24.56 21.39 9.37
C THR A 637 25.64 21.62 8.29
N GLY A 638 25.31 22.39 7.24
CA GLY A 638 26.16 22.56 6.07
C GLY A 638 26.24 21.31 5.19
N ASP A 639 25.44 20.27 5.47
CA ASP A 639 25.47 18.98 4.80
C ASP A 639 24.24 18.80 3.89
N LEU A 640 24.28 17.82 2.98
CA LEU A 640 23.12 17.41 2.19
C LEU A 640 22.31 16.39 2.99
N HIS A 641 21.09 16.77 3.34
CA HIS A 641 20.13 15.82 3.91
C HIS A 641 19.55 14.94 2.81
N LEU A 642 19.41 13.62 3.08
CA LEU A 642 18.95 12.64 2.09
C LEU A 642 17.51 12.17 2.35
N CYS A 643 17.25 11.69 3.56
CA CYS A 643 15.93 11.28 4.02
C CYS A 643 15.66 11.89 5.39
N PHE A 644 14.39 12.00 5.73
CA PHE A 644 13.96 12.54 7.02
C PHE A 644 12.72 11.83 7.57
N LEU A 645 12.48 12.04 8.85
CA LEU A 645 11.36 11.49 9.59
C LEU A 645 10.32 12.54 9.93
N SER A 646 9.06 12.17 9.79
CA SER A 646 7.93 12.86 10.44
C SER A 646 7.05 11.85 11.17
N ASN A 647 6.26 12.32 12.14
CA ASN A 647 5.29 11.48 12.82
C ASN A 647 3.89 11.53 12.17
N ASN A 648 3.84 11.78 10.85
CA ASN A 648 2.62 11.73 10.07
C ASN A 648 2.11 10.29 9.97
N ASP A 649 0.79 10.13 10.09
CA ASP A 649 0.13 8.84 9.93
C ASP A 649 0.03 8.46 8.44
N ILE A 650 0.64 7.35 8.04
CA ILE A 650 0.65 6.85 6.66
C ILE A 650 0.42 5.34 6.59
N THR A 651 0.00 4.85 5.42
CA THR A 651 -0.02 3.43 5.06
C THR A 651 0.35 3.23 3.60
N GLY A 652 0.45 1.98 3.14
CA GLY A 652 0.67 1.65 1.73
C GLY A 652 -0.29 2.41 0.81
N GLY A 653 0.20 2.93 -0.33
CA GLY A 653 -0.51 3.88 -1.19
C GLY A 653 -0.09 5.34 -0.98
N ASN A 654 0.43 5.70 0.20
CA ASN A 654 1.08 7.00 0.42
C ASN A 654 2.46 7.12 -0.25
N SER A 655 3.00 6.06 -0.80
CA SER A 655 4.22 6.13 -1.62
C SER A 655 4.08 7.21 -2.71
N GLY A 656 5.03 8.17 -2.78
CA GLY A 656 4.99 9.32 -3.68
C GLY A 656 4.14 10.49 -3.19
N SER A 657 3.49 10.37 -2.02
CA SER A 657 2.74 11.49 -1.43
C SER A 657 3.66 12.65 -1.11
N PRO A 658 3.30 13.89 -1.51
CA PRO A 658 4.04 15.07 -1.10
C PRO A 658 3.99 15.25 0.41
N MET A 659 5.14 15.62 0.97
CA MET A 659 5.27 16.10 2.34
C MET A 659 5.45 17.63 2.27
N PHE A 660 4.52 18.35 2.90
CA PHE A 660 4.45 19.81 2.83
C PHE A 660 4.79 20.45 4.19
N ASN A 661 5.42 21.59 4.17
CA ASN A 661 5.55 22.45 5.36
C ASN A 661 4.24 23.23 5.64
N GLY A 662 4.22 24.03 6.70
CA GLY A 662 3.04 24.81 7.10
C GLY A 662 2.55 25.84 6.06
N LYS A 663 3.38 26.21 5.08
CA LYS A 663 3.02 27.11 3.97
C LYS A 663 2.44 26.36 2.76
N GLY A 664 2.45 25.03 2.76
CA GLY A 664 2.09 24.21 1.60
C GLY A 664 3.19 24.10 0.55
N GLU A 665 4.46 24.31 0.94
CA GLU A 665 5.61 24.11 0.08
C GLU A 665 6.13 22.67 0.22
N LEU A 666 6.54 22.06 -0.89
CA LEU A 666 7.03 20.67 -0.93
C LEU A 666 8.44 20.58 -0.32
N ILE A 667 8.57 19.76 0.72
CA ILE A 667 9.84 19.49 1.41
C ILE A 667 10.37 18.07 1.20
N GLY A 668 9.54 17.14 0.72
CA GLY A 668 9.93 15.76 0.43
C GLY A 668 8.80 14.93 -0.13
N LEU A 669 9.09 13.65 -0.41
CA LEU A 669 8.12 12.65 -0.84
C LEU A 669 8.15 11.48 0.14
N ALA A 670 7.00 11.13 0.69
CA ALA A 670 6.86 9.94 1.54
C ALA A 670 7.11 8.67 0.73
N PHE A 671 7.85 7.71 1.27
CA PHE A 671 8.15 6.47 0.55
C PHE A 671 8.08 5.21 1.41
N ASP A 672 8.23 5.31 2.75
CA ASP A 672 8.23 4.16 3.65
C ASP A 672 7.85 4.56 5.09
N GLY A 673 7.68 3.59 5.97
CA GLY A 673 7.59 3.75 7.41
C GLY A 673 8.77 3.08 8.13
N ASN A 674 9.03 3.45 9.37
CA ASN A 674 9.99 2.74 10.21
C ASN A 674 9.40 1.38 10.66
N TRP A 675 10.21 0.55 11.33
CA TRP A 675 9.78 -0.79 11.79
C TRP A 675 8.55 -0.72 12.71
N GLU A 676 8.50 0.27 13.57
CA GLU A 676 7.40 0.51 14.50
C GLU A 676 6.09 0.90 13.81
N ALA A 677 6.15 1.42 12.58
CA ALA A 677 4.97 1.78 11.78
C ALA A 677 4.22 0.57 11.18
N MET A 678 4.75 -0.64 11.31
CA MET A 678 4.11 -1.85 10.74
C MET A 678 2.74 -2.19 11.36
N SER A 679 2.45 -1.74 12.59
CA SER A 679 1.09 -1.84 13.18
C SER A 679 0.15 -0.73 12.72
N GLY A 680 0.63 0.24 11.98
CA GLY A 680 -0.08 1.45 11.59
C GLY A 680 -1.41 1.21 10.86
N ASP A 681 -1.60 0.07 10.21
CA ASP A 681 -2.89 -0.29 9.63
C ASP A 681 -3.97 -0.58 10.68
N ILE A 682 -3.59 -0.93 11.90
CA ILE A 682 -4.48 -1.33 13.00
C ILE A 682 -4.47 -0.29 14.13
N SER A 683 -3.31 0.24 14.49
CA SER A 683 -3.13 1.19 15.57
C SER A 683 -1.93 2.09 15.32
N PHE A 684 -2.13 3.38 15.50
CA PHE A 684 -1.08 4.39 15.34
C PHE A 684 -0.53 4.81 16.70
N ASP A 685 0.79 4.92 16.82
CA ASP A 685 1.49 5.46 17.96
C ASP A 685 2.43 6.58 17.49
N SER A 686 2.04 7.83 17.72
CA SER A 686 2.79 9.01 17.31
C SER A 686 4.14 9.16 18.01
N SER A 687 4.36 8.45 19.12
CA SER A 687 5.65 8.46 19.83
C SER A 687 6.73 7.62 19.13
N LEU A 688 6.34 6.54 18.45
CA LEU A 688 7.23 5.55 17.85
C LEU A 688 7.17 5.50 16.33
N GLN A 689 5.96 5.62 15.75
CA GLN A 689 5.77 5.45 14.32
C GLN A 689 6.22 6.68 13.55
N ARG A 690 6.97 6.46 12.46
CA ARG A 690 7.51 7.53 11.62
C ARG A 690 7.26 7.25 10.15
N CYS A 691 6.80 8.28 9.46
CA CYS A 691 6.86 8.39 8.01
C CYS A 691 8.29 8.75 7.59
N ILE A 692 8.82 8.05 6.60
CA ILE A 692 10.13 8.31 6.03
C ILE A 692 9.92 9.00 4.68
N GLY A 693 10.48 10.23 4.55
CA GLY A 693 10.47 11.01 3.31
C GLY A 693 11.86 11.15 2.70
N VAL A 694 11.94 11.10 1.36
CA VAL A 694 13.13 11.56 0.64
C VAL A 694 13.14 13.08 0.62
N ASP A 695 14.25 13.69 1.01
CA ASP A 695 14.41 15.15 1.04
C ASP A 695 14.36 15.73 -0.38
N ILE A 696 13.54 16.75 -0.59
CA ILE A 696 13.41 17.40 -1.90
C ILE A 696 14.73 17.99 -2.36
N ARG A 697 15.62 18.41 -1.44
CA ARG A 697 16.95 18.95 -1.78
C ARG A 697 17.85 17.88 -2.37
N PHE A 698 17.73 16.63 -1.88
CA PHE A 698 18.46 15.49 -2.44
C PHE A 698 17.95 15.14 -3.84
N VAL A 699 16.62 15.10 -4.01
CA VAL A 699 15.97 14.92 -5.32
C VAL A 699 16.48 15.96 -6.32
N LEU A 700 16.44 17.24 -5.96
CA LEU A 700 16.90 18.33 -6.82
C LEU A 700 18.42 18.29 -7.10
N PHE A 701 19.22 17.91 -6.10
CA PHE A 701 20.65 17.72 -6.25
C PHE A 701 20.97 16.64 -7.29
N VAL A 702 20.27 15.52 -7.24
CA VAL A 702 20.42 14.43 -8.22
C VAL A 702 19.98 14.88 -9.62
N ILE A 703 18.85 15.58 -9.74
CA ILE A 703 18.36 16.11 -11.03
C ILE A 703 19.39 17.08 -11.64
N GLU A 704 19.95 18.00 -10.84
CA GLU A 704 20.85 19.04 -11.35
C GLU A 704 22.28 18.52 -11.58
N HIS A 705 22.87 17.81 -10.60
CA HIS A 705 24.30 17.52 -10.61
C HIS A 705 24.66 16.14 -11.17
N TRP A 706 23.77 15.16 -11.05
CA TRP A 706 23.95 13.86 -11.70
C TRP A 706 23.28 13.84 -13.07
N GLY A 707 22.02 14.23 -13.14
CA GLY A 707 21.22 14.19 -14.36
C GLY A 707 21.50 15.32 -15.34
N HIS A 708 22.18 16.40 -14.91
CA HIS A 708 22.42 17.61 -15.71
C HIS A 708 21.14 18.15 -16.37
N ALA A 709 19.98 17.98 -15.70
CA ALA A 709 18.66 18.33 -16.21
C ALA A 709 18.29 19.79 -15.88
N ASP A 710 19.11 20.74 -16.37
CA ASP A 710 18.91 22.18 -16.20
C ASP A 710 17.54 22.68 -16.70
N ASN A 711 16.94 21.98 -17.66
CA ASN A 711 15.57 22.25 -18.13
C ASN A 711 14.55 22.05 -17.02
N LEU A 712 14.66 20.98 -16.24
CA LEU A 712 13.74 20.69 -15.12
C LEU A 712 13.94 21.69 -13.98
N ILE A 713 15.19 22.02 -13.64
CA ILE A 713 15.48 22.99 -12.59
C ILE A 713 14.92 24.38 -12.93
N ARG A 714 14.98 24.80 -14.21
CA ARG A 714 14.34 26.04 -14.65
C ARG A 714 12.82 25.97 -14.62
N GLU A 715 12.25 24.85 -15.00
CA GLU A 715 10.79 24.62 -14.96
C GLU A 715 10.25 24.70 -13.52
N LEU A 716 11.02 24.21 -12.55
CA LEU A 716 10.70 24.30 -11.12
C LEU A 716 10.90 25.72 -10.52
N GLY A 717 11.35 26.69 -11.31
CA GLY A 717 11.54 28.08 -10.87
C GLY A 717 12.76 28.30 -9.98
N LEU A 718 13.73 27.40 -10.02
CA LEU A 718 14.90 27.43 -9.14
C LEU A 718 16.14 28.10 -9.77
N LYS A 719 16.09 28.56 -11.00
CA LYS A 719 17.15 29.34 -11.71
C LYS A 719 16.68 30.70 -12.13
#